data_08513e3b037ff1d49f58edb1d1b89cd5
#
_entry.id   08513e3b037ff1d49f58edb1d1b89cd5
#
_cell.length_a   1.000
_cell.length_b   1.000
_cell.length_c   1.000
_cell.angle_alpha   90.00
_cell.angle_beta   90.00
_cell.angle_gamma   90.00
#
_symmetry.space_group_name_H-M   'P 1'
#
loop_
_entity.id
_entity.type
_entity.pdbx_description
1 polymer ?
#
loop_
_entity_poly.entity_id
_entity_poly.type
_entity_poly.pdbx_seq_one_letter_code
_entity_poly.pdbx_strand_id
1 'polypeptide(L)'
;MNWAFAVIGFIVGGIAALIGDFSAANGSLLGAVVGFCIGHALRQHTPKNDSAAPDAFAMPATPPPLVDRVARLEATVETLTRELDSLRGQLAGAKAGAAAAGSAAQTPLSGAAGASSAPLSPAASATPPTPPVQPAIAAAARAGMPASTSVPTPAAAPATAAPAPVPAAAHATANAPATPVRPTPPAPREPGIAERAFSAARDWLLGGNTVVRVGIVVLFFGVAFLLKYAADNNMLPIEFRLAGTALAAAALLAIGWRVRARRAAYGLVLQGGGIGILYLTIFAATKLYALLPVGAAFPLMVAVCALSAFLAVRQNALPLAFMGSAGGFLAPVLLSTGQGNHVALFSYYALLNAGIFAIAWFKAWRPLNLLGFVFTFTIGSAWGVTAYRPALFASTEPFLILFFLMYVGIALLYAVKRELALRHYVDGTLVFGTPIVATALQASLVKGMPFGLAWSAVALSAFYVAVAAWLARRRDRLALLFEAMLALAVIFATLAVPLAFSGPTTSAAWAIEGAAVVWLAVRQKRLLPFGFGLLMQVAAAGAFFTSLLGPAAATALPVLNGPYIAMLLIALAGLFTGWWLHGRGEARAWHAWMPEIGAAAAAWGLLWWVSGGLHEILVYASRHVDLHADRFVVDATALFAAGTAWLAHVARRRLAWPLAEWPALALTPVLALLALRAFDAYEAPLSGMGAFAWPVAVGAGLALLWRQSRGPASADAAKGAASGIGPSIAAGVIAPLHTLMFWTLCGLLSLEGFWRLRAFVPEGAWSWSAWAYGFGALLMLVSGPGSRLRWPVAAFPRAYQVWGAAPLAALLWLWSIASATSDGDASPLFWLPLLNPLDIAQFLVFVAFAAWLRRLKTLGIAWHPRAVDYVAIATVFLWFNALMLRTLHHWAGVPYEFGAMAESTLVQASVSVYWTVCALATTIWATRRGLRPLWFVGAALLALTVVKLFLFDLSHVTGIERIVSFIGIGVLLLLIGYFSPLPPKAAAQRDDPQ
;
A
#
# COMPACT_ATOMS: atom_id res chain seq x y z
N MET A 1 1.86 5.96 -12.19
CA MET A 1 0.40 5.83 -12.25
C MET A 1 -0.11 4.45 -11.86
N ASN A 2 0.33 3.34 -12.47
CA ASN A 2 -0.20 1.99 -12.15
C ASN A 2 -0.07 1.60 -10.66
N TRP A 3 1.05 1.92 -10.01
CA TRP A 3 1.25 1.66 -8.59
C TRP A 3 0.33 2.48 -7.68
N ALA A 4 -0.01 3.72 -8.06
CA ALA A 4 -0.97 4.52 -7.31
C ALA A 4 -2.38 3.91 -7.35
N PHE A 5 -2.81 3.43 -8.53
CA PHE A 5 -4.09 2.72 -8.67
C PHE A 5 -4.09 1.36 -7.96
N ALA A 6 -2.95 0.65 -7.93
CA ALA A 6 -2.81 -0.58 -7.17
C ALA A 6 -2.93 -0.33 -5.65
N VAL A 7 -2.31 0.72 -5.13
CA VAL A 7 -2.40 1.11 -3.71
C VAL A 7 -3.83 1.53 -3.36
N ILE A 8 -4.48 2.33 -4.20
CA ILE A 8 -5.88 2.73 -4.01
C ILE A 8 -6.78 1.48 -4.04
N GLY A 9 -6.58 0.60 -5.02
CA GLY A 9 -7.32 -0.66 -5.12
C GLY A 9 -7.09 -1.58 -3.93
N PHE A 10 -5.86 -1.67 -3.41
CA PHE A 10 -5.52 -2.42 -2.19
C PHE A 10 -6.31 -1.93 -0.97
N ILE A 11 -6.36 -0.62 -0.78
CA ILE A 11 -7.07 0.00 0.35
C ILE A 11 -8.59 -0.19 0.19
N VAL A 12 -9.13 0.08 -1.01
CA VAL A 12 -10.56 -0.08 -1.30
C VAL A 12 -10.99 -1.54 -1.18
N GLY A 13 -10.17 -2.47 -1.67
CA GLY A 13 -10.43 -3.91 -1.56
C GLY A 13 -10.37 -4.40 -0.12
N GLY A 14 -9.46 -3.85 0.71
CA GLY A 14 -9.39 -4.14 2.14
C GLY A 14 -10.61 -3.64 2.91
N ILE A 15 -11.08 -2.43 2.60
CA ILE A 15 -12.29 -1.86 3.17
C ILE A 15 -13.53 -2.68 2.76
N ALA A 16 -13.62 -3.05 1.47
CA ALA A 16 -14.71 -3.88 0.97
C ALA A 16 -14.73 -5.28 1.62
N ALA A 17 -13.55 -5.85 1.91
CA ALA A 17 -13.44 -7.13 2.60
C ALA A 17 -13.84 -7.07 4.07
N LEU A 18 -13.57 -5.96 4.76
CA LEU A 18 -14.03 -5.72 6.13
C LEU A 18 -15.56 -5.61 6.23
N ILE A 19 -16.22 -5.16 5.16
CA ILE A 19 -17.70 -5.08 5.07
C ILE A 19 -18.31 -6.45 4.72
N GLY A 20 -17.53 -7.37 4.16
CA GLY A 20 -18.00 -8.60 3.50
C GLY A 20 -17.54 -9.92 4.11
N ASP A 21 -17.18 -10.02 5.39
CA ASP A 21 -16.72 -11.28 6.04
C ASP A 21 -15.57 -12.04 5.31
N PHE A 22 -14.97 -11.43 4.29
CA PHE A 22 -13.76 -11.94 3.65
C PHE A 22 -12.53 -11.51 4.46
N SER A 23 -11.49 -12.34 4.47
CA SER A 23 -10.23 -11.91 5.10
C SER A 23 -9.74 -10.61 4.44
N ALA A 24 -9.43 -9.59 5.24
CA ALA A 24 -8.98 -8.28 4.76
C ALA A 24 -7.77 -8.37 3.82
N ALA A 25 -6.92 -9.40 3.99
CA ALA A 25 -5.79 -9.68 3.13
C ALA A 25 -6.22 -10.07 1.70
N ASN A 26 -7.24 -10.93 1.55
CA ASN A 26 -7.72 -11.37 0.24
C ASN A 26 -8.43 -10.24 -0.51
N GLY A 27 -9.25 -9.45 0.20
CA GLY A 27 -9.93 -8.29 -0.38
C GLY A 27 -8.95 -7.20 -0.81
N SER A 28 -7.94 -6.92 0.01
CA SER A 28 -6.89 -5.96 -0.32
C SER A 28 -6.07 -6.39 -1.53
N LEU A 29 -5.73 -7.68 -1.63
CA LEU A 29 -4.95 -8.22 -2.75
C LEU A 29 -5.75 -8.19 -4.05
N LEU A 30 -7.02 -8.58 -4.00
CA LEU A 30 -7.93 -8.51 -5.16
C LEU A 30 -8.12 -7.06 -5.62
N GLY A 31 -8.32 -6.13 -4.67
CA GLY A 31 -8.43 -4.70 -4.95
C GLY A 31 -7.16 -4.12 -5.58
N ALA A 32 -5.97 -4.54 -5.11
CA ALA A 32 -4.70 -4.13 -5.69
C ALA A 32 -4.54 -4.59 -7.15
N VAL A 33 -4.92 -5.84 -7.44
CA VAL A 33 -4.88 -6.40 -8.80
C VAL A 33 -5.84 -5.65 -9.72
N VAL A 34 -7.07 -5.41 -9.29
CA VAL A 34 -8.07 -4.65 -10.05
C VAL A 34 -7.60 -3.21 -10.29
N GLY A 35 -7.08 -2.54 -9.26
CA GLY A 35 -6.52 -1.19 -9.37
C GLY A 35 -5.33 -1.14 -10.33
N PHE A 36 -4.42 -2.12 -10.28
CA PHE A 36 -3.31 -2.23 -11.20
C PHE A 36 -3.76 -2.43 -12.66
N CYS A 37 -4.75 -3.30 -12.89
CA CYS A 37 -5.33 -3.54 -14.22
C CYS A 37 -6.00 -2.28 -14.77
N ILE A 38 -6.76 -1.54 -13.96
CA ILE A 38 -7.35 -0.26 -14.34
C ILE A 38 -6.26 0.76 -14.69
N GLY A 39 -5.22 0.89 -13.86
CA GLY A 39 -4.09 1.76 -14.12
C GLY A 39 -3.32 1.38 -15.39
N HIS A 40 -3.21 0.10 -15.70
CA HIS A 40 -2.57 -0.40 -16.93
C HIS A 40 -3.41 -0.12 -18.18
N ALA A 41 -4.72 -0.35 -18.11
CA ALA A 41 -5.65 -0.02 -19.20
C ALA A 41 -5.67 1.48 -19.51
N LEU A 42 -5.65 2.32 -18.47
CA LEU A 42 -5.59 3.78 -18.64
C LEU A 42 -4.25 4.24 -19.27
N ARG A 43 -3.16 3.50 -19.06
CA ARG A 43 -1.86 3.79 -19.67
C ARG A 43 -1.79 3.46 -21.15
N GLN A 44 -2.49 2.42 -21.58
CA GLN A 44 -2.52 2.02 -23.00
C GLN A 44 -3.26 3.03 -23.89
N HIS A 45 -4.06 3.92 -23.28
CA HIS A 45 -4.81 4.96 -23.99
C HIS A 45 -4.19 6.37 -23.90
N THR A 46 -3.02 6.53 -23.27
CA THR A 46 -2.28 7.80 -23.28
C THR A 46 -1.33 7.83 -24.47
N PRO A 47 -1.51 8.73 -25.44
CA PRO A 47 -0.51 8.91 -26.51
C PRO A 47 0.78 9.45 -25.90
N LYS A 48 1.90 8.81 -26.21
CA LYS A 48 3.25 9.34 -25.94
C LYS A 48 3.42 10.65 -26.71
N ASN A 49 3.49 11.76 -25.97
CA ASN A 49 3.95 13.02 -26.53
C ASN A 49 5.47 13.02 -26.50
N ASP A 50 6.07 12.65 -27.61
CA ASP A 50 7.45 13.04 -27.93
C ASP A 50 7.36 14.39 -28.64
N SER A 51 7.85 15.42 -27.95
CA SER A 51 7.98 16.78 -28.48
C SER A 51 9.14 16.86 -29.46
N ALA A 52 8.84 16.95 -30.76
CA ALA A 52 9.73 17.53 -31.77
C ALA A 52 8.88 18.38 -32.70
N ALA A 53 9.47 19.53 -33.08
CA ALA A 53 8.90 20.63 -33.84
C ALA A 53 8.42 20.24 -35.25
N PRO A 54 7.64 21.14 -35.92
CA PRO A 54 6.81 20.75 -37.04
C PRO A 54 7.55 20.78 -38.37
N ASP A 55 7.38 19.74 -39.18
CA ASP A 55 7.53 19.83 -40.62
C ASP A 55 6.51 18.95 -41.36
N ALA A 56 6.16 19.42 -42.51
CA ALA A 56 5.00 19.20 -43.33
C ALA A 56 4.74 17.77 -43.84
N PHE A 57 3.43 17.48 -44.02
CA PHE A 57 2.84 16.52 -44.96
C PHE A 57 3.44 15.11 -45.10
N ALA A 58 2.85 14.12 -44.41
CA ALA A 58 2.83 12.74 -44.90
C ALA A 58 1.57 12.00 -44.35
N MET A 59 0.89 11.31 -45.25
CA MET A 59 -0.30 10.49 -45.07
C MET A 59 -0.09 9.35 -44.04
N PRO A 60 -1.12 8.80 -43.39
CA PRO A 60 -0.98 7.75 -42.38
C PRO A 60 -0.52 6.43 -43.00
N ALA A 61 0.58 5.89 -42.49
CA ALA A 61 1.10 4.58 -42.86
C ALA A 61 0.20 3.48 -42.31
N THR A 62 -0.25 2.60 -43.16
CA THR A 62 -0.91 1.32 -42.84
C THR A 62 -0.04 0.45 -41.94
N PRO A 63 -0.61 -0.33 -40.99
CA PRO A 63 0.17 -1.24 -40.17
C PRO A 63 0.85 -2.31 -41.06
N PRO A 64 2.10 -2.71 -40.72
CA PRO A 64 2.83 -3.67 -41.53
C PRO A 64 2.10 -5.02 -41.59
N PRO A 65 2.11 -5.69 -42.74
CA PRO A 65 1.41 -6.94 -42.96
C PRO A 65 1.88 -8.02 -41.98
N LEU A 66 0.97 -8.94 -41.65
CA LEU A 66 1.19 -10.03 -40.68
C LEU A 66 2.48 -10.83 -40.97
N VAL A 67 2.87 -10.93 -42.24
CA VAL A 67 4.11 -11.58 -42.70
C VAL A 67 5.38 -10.97 -42.10
N ASP A 68 5.46 -9.62 -42.01
CA ASP A 68 6.62 -8.95 -41.42
C ASP A 68 6.70 -9.06 -39.87
N ARG A 69 5.56 -9.32 -39.22
CA ARG A 69 5.51 -9.61 -37.78
C ARG A 69 5.96 -11.02 -37.49
N VAL A 70 5.59 -11.98 -38.32
CA VAL A 70 6.02 -13.39 -38.24
C VAL A 70 7.50 -13.49 -38.47
N ALA A 71 8.03 -12.86 -39.54
CA ALA A 71 9.46 -12.84 -39.82
C ALA A 71 10.32 -12.25 -38.71
N ARG A 72 9.83 -11.20 -38.01
CA ARG A 72 10.51 -10.64 -36.82
C ARG A 72 10.49 -11.58 -35.62
N LEU A 73 9.40 -12.31 -35.42
CA LEU A 73 9.31 -13.31 -34.35
C LEU A 73 10.23 -14.50 -34.65
N GLU A 74 10.28 -14.97 -35.88
CA GLU A 74 11.20 -16.04 -36.29
C GLU A 74 12.66 -15.64 -36.09
N ALA A 75 13.06 -14.43 -36.47
CA ALA A 75 14.43 -13.91 -36.23
C ALA A 75 14.76 -13.81 -34.73
N THR A 76 13.77 -13.48 -33.89
CA THR A 76 13.95 -13.42 -32.44
C THR A 76 14.10 -14.81 -31.81
N VAL A 77 13.32 -15.78 -32.28
CA VAL A 77 13.43 -17.20 -31.86
C VAL A 77 14.78 -17.77 -32.25
N GLU A 78 15.25 -17.47 -33.44
CA GLU A 78 16.56 -17.93 -33.94
C GLU A 78 17.73 -17.34 -33.14
N THR A 79 17.59 -16.08 -32.68
CA THR A 79 18.60 -15.44 -31.86
C THR A 79 18.63 -16.08 -30.46
N LEU A 80 17.47 -16.28 -29.84
CA LEU A 80 17.36 -16.97 -28.54
C LEU A 80 17.85 -18.41 -28.58
N THR A 81 17.62 -19.11 -29.68
CA THR A 81 18.12 -20.47 -29.87
C THR A 81 19.66 -20.51 -29.93
N ARG A 82 20.27 -19.55 -30.63
CA ARG A 82 21.74 -19.42 -30.68
C ARG A 82 22.35 -19.07 -29.32
N GLU A 83 21.69 -18.20 -28.55
CA GLU A 83 22.12 -17.89 -27.18
C GLU A 83 22.02 -19.13 -26.26
N LEU A 84 20.95 -19.91 -26.37
CA LEU A 84 20.77 -21.15 -25.61
C LEU A 84 21.85 -22.20 -25.93
N ASP A 85 22.20 -22.33 -27.21
CA ASP A 85 23.27 -23.25 -27.64
C ASP A 85 24.66 -22.76 -27.20
N SER A 86 24.89 -21.44 -27.15
CA SER A 86 26.13 -20.89 -26.62
C SER A 86 26.27 -21.17 -25.11
N LEU A 87 25.17 -20.99 -24.35
CA LEU A 87 25.12 -21.31 -22.91
C LEU A 87 25.30 -22.80 -22.64
N ARG A 88 24.71 -23.66 -23.49
CA ARG A 88 24.96 -25.12 -23.40
C ARG A 88 26.43 -25.48 -23.70
N GLY A 89 27.05 -24.81 -24.63
CA GLY A 89 28.49 -24.97 -24.92
C GLY A 89 29.37 -24.56 -23.77
N GLN A 90 29.07 -23.44 -23.11
CA GLN A 90 29.75 -22.98 -21.89
C GLN A 90 29.58 -23.95 -20.72
N LEU A 91 28.38 -24.50 -20.52
CA LEU A 91 28.10 -25.49 -19.48
C LEU A 91 28.82 -26.83 -19.72
N ALA A 92 28.93 -27.24 -21.00
CA ALA A 92 29.69 -28.44 -21.37
C ALA A 92 31.21 -28.25 -21.18
N GLY A 93 31.70 -27.03 -21.50
CA GLY A 93 33.10 -26.67 -21.25
C GLY A 93 33.46 -26.60 -19.76
N ALA A 94 32.55 -26.07 -18.95
CA ALA A 94 32.70 -26.02 -17.50
C ALA A 94 32.66 -27.41 -16.85
N LYS A 95 31.84 -28.34 -17.37
CA LYS A 95 31.81 -29.74 -16.95
C LYS A 95 33.06 -30.51 -17.37
N ALA A 96 33.61 -30.23 -18.55
CA ALA A 96 34.87 -30.84 -19.01
C ALA A 96 36.07 -30.33 -18.19
N GLY A 97 36.07 -29.02 -17.84
CA GLY A 97 37.10 -28.44 -16.96
C GLY A 97 37.09 -29.02 -15.53
N ALA A 98 35.91 -29.30 -15.00
CA ALA A 98 35.73 -29.91 -13.68
C ALA A 98 36.16 -31.41 -13.68
N ALA A 99 35.96 -32.10 -14.81
CA ALA A 99 36.42 -33.48 -14.95
C ALA A 99 37.96 -33.60 -15.12
N ALA A 100 38.60 -32.59 -15.77
CA ALA A 100 40.05 -32.54 -15.90
C ALA A 100 40.80 -32.17 -14.59
N ALA A 101 40.15 -31.38 -13.70
CA ALA A 101 40.69 -31.04 -12.39
C ALA A 101 40.58 -32.19 -11.37
N GLY A 102 39.71 -33.17 -11.58
CA GLY A 102 39.55 -34.34 -10.72
C GLY A 102 40.53 -35.51 -11.01
N SER A 103 41.31 -35.44 -12.12
CA SER A 103 42.21 -36.53 -12.54
C SER A 103 43.69 -36.30 -12.21
N ALA A 104 44.08 -35.23 -11.53
CA ALA A 104 45.48 -34.86 -11.28
C ALA A 104 45.93 -35.08 -9.80
N ALA A 105 45.23 -35.83 -9.02
CA ALA A 105 45.61 -36.10 -7.64
C ALA A 105 45.47 -37.59 -7.22
N GLN A 106 46.18 -38.48 -7.92
CA GLN A 106 46.47 -39.83 -7.38
C GLN A 106 47.75 -40.32 -7.97
N THR A 107 48.83 -40.28 -7.23
CA THR A 107 49.93 -41.24 -7.32
C THR A 107 50.48 -41.53 -5.90
N PRO A 108 50.92 -42.75 -5.59
CA PRO A 108 50.88 -43.34 -4.28
C PRO A 108 52.27 -43.38 -3.60
N LEU A 109 52.26 -43.44 -2.29
CA LEU A 109 53.46 -43.95 -1.56
C LEU A 109 53.03 -44.95 -0.46
N SER A 110 53.57 -46.09 -0.68
CA SER A 110 53.62 -47.31 0.08
C SER A 110 54.18 -47.17 1.45
N GLY A 111 53.68 -47.97 2.41
CA GLY A 111 54.59 -48.41 3.51
C GLY A 111 53.89 -48.72 4.84
N ALA A 112 53.54 -49.98 5.02
CA ALA A 112 53.83 -50.85 6.18
C ALA A 112 53.08 -50.68 7.52
N ALA A 113 52.29 -51.73 7.75
CA ALA A 113 52.34 -52.61 8.91
C ALA A 113 51.70 -52.25 10.25
N GLY A 114 50.71 -53.02 10.59
CA GLY A 114 50.68 -53.64 11.92
C GLY A 114 49.30 -53.78 12.58
N ALA A 115 48.68 -54.88 12.36
CA ALA A 115 48.06 -55.79 13.29
C ALA A 115 46.90 -55.39 14.24
N SER A 116 45.87 -56.12 14.04
CA SER A 116 45.11 -56.97 15.02
C SER A 116 44.07 -56.27 15.89
N SER A 117 42.87 -56.64 16.00
CA SER A 117 42.10 -57.88 15.97
C SER A 117 40.62 -57.56 16.18
N ALA A 118 39.77 -58.26 15.50
CA ALA A 118 38.30 -58.35 15.68
C ALA A 118 38.03 -59.17 17.00
N PRO A 119 36.74 -59.56 17.31
CA PRO A 119 35.42 -59.31 16.72
C PRO A 119 34.27 -59.21 17.77
N LEU A 120 33.06 -58.97 17.37
CA LEU A 120 31.84 -59.80 17.58
C LEU A 120 30.55 -58.97 17.58
N SER A 121 29.79 -59.27 16.59
CA SER A 121 28.31 -59.14 16.53
C SER A 121 27.66 -60.19 17.45
N PRO A 122 26.27 -60.26 17.67
CA PRO A 122 25.20 -59.99 16.67
C PRO A 122 23.82 -59.58 17.21
N ALA A 123 22.97 -59.30 16.25
CA ALA A 123 21.52 -59.60 16.12
C ALA A 123 20.51 -58.91 17.04
N ALA A 124 19.30 -58.60 16.72
CA ALA A 124 18.42 -58.90 15.57
C ALA A 124 17.15 -58.01 15.66
N SER A 125 16.57 -57.72 14.50
CA SER A 125 15.16 -57.80 14.10
C SER A 125 14.10 -56.86 14.70
N ALA A 126 13.46 -56.02 13.92
CA ALA A 126 12.18 -56.19 13.27
C ALA A 126 11.49 -54.90 12.93
N THR A 127 11.05 -54.77 11.69
CA THR A 127 10.17 -53.76 11.07
C THR A 127 8.69 -54.09 11.26
N PRO A 128 7.73 -53.32 10.67
CA PRO A 128 7.11 -52.04 10.96
C PRO A 128 5.58 -52.18 11.32
N PRO A 129 4.70 -51.24 11.39
CA PRO A 129 4.13 -50.39 10.32
C PRO A 129 3.60 -48.97 10.70
N THR A 130 3.38 -48.14 9.67
CA THR A 130 2.69 -46.86 9.53
C THR A 130 1.17 -46.97 9.62
N PRO A 131 0.34 -45.87 9.47
CA PRO A 131 0.22 -44.54 10.07
C PRO A 131 -1.16 -44.33 10.80
N PRO A 132 -1.78 -43.24 11.11
CA PRO A 132 -2.02 -41.98 10.43
C PRO A 132 -2.23 -40.67 11.28
N VAL A 133 -2.16 -39.51 10.56
CA VAL A 133 -3.02 -38.29 10.69
C VAL A 133 -3.03 -37.41 11.92
N GLN A 134 -2.48 -36.18 11.74
CA GLN A 134 -2.88 -34.80 12.11
C GLN A 134 -3.81 -34.55 13.31
N PRO A 135 -3.97 -33.31 13.86
CA PRO A 135 -3.37 -32.00 13.52
C PRO A 135 -2.98 -31.08 14.71
N ALA A 136 -2.37 -29.95 14.38
CA ALA A 136 -2.59 -28.60 14.91
C ALA A 136 -1.87 -28.05 16.15
N ILE A 137 -1.36 -26.87 15.93
CA ILE A 137 -1.36 -25.63 16.74
C ILE A 137 -0.16 -25.35 17.61
N ALA A 138 0.44 -24.22 17.23
CA ALA A 138 0.88 -23.05 17.97
C ALA A 138 2.28 -22.96 18.55
N ALA A 139 2.87 -21.90 18.10
CA ALA A 139 3.53 -20.82 18.82
C ALA A 139 5.02 -20.91 19.13
N ALA A 140 5.60 -19.86 18.62
CA ALA A 140 6.58 -18.98 19.27
C ALA A 140 8.06 -19.29 19.19
N ALA A 141 8.68 -18.38 18.49
CA ALA A 141 9.82 -17.57 18.92
C ALA A 141 11.24 -18.11 18.82
N ARG A 142 11.99 -17.27 18.17
CA ARG A 142 13.37 -16.84 18.40
C ARG A 142 14.50 -17.47 17.60
N ALA A 143 15.06 -16.52 16.86
CA ALA A 143 16.49 -16.18 16.79
C ALA A 143 17.44 -17.13 16.07
N GLY A 144 18.16 -16.55 15.15
CA GLY A 144 19.40 -17.10 14.66
C GLY A 144 19.81 -16.56 13.30
N MET A 145 20.44 -15.39 13.27
CA MET A 145 21.39 -15.08 12.19
C MET A 145 22.58 -16.06 12.29
N PRO A 146 23.22 -16.41 11.19
CA PRO A 146 24.48 -15.78 10.88
C PRO A 146 24.64 -15.40 9.40
N ALA A 147 25.22 -14.22 9.20
CA ALA A 147 26.62 -13.98 8.81
C ALA A 147 27.03 -14.49 7.41
N SER A 148 27.20 -13.47 6.55
CA SER A 148 28.31 -13.19 5.62
C SER A 148 28.97 -14.33 4.85
N THR A 149 29.01 -14.12 3.53
CA THR A 149 30.28 -14.19 2.77
C THR A 149 30.19 -13.35 1.49
N SER A 150 30.92 -12.30 1.47
CA SER A 150 31.90 -11.81 0.47
C SER A 150 31.67 -12.06 -1.02
N VAL A 151 31.68 -10.95 -1.67
CA VAL A 151 32.00 -10.54 -3.07
C VAL A 151 33.15 -11.37 -3.65
N PRO A 152 33.17 -11.60 -5.00
CA PRO A 152 33.98 -10.69 -5.78
C PRO A 152 33.40 -10.26 -7.12
N THR A 153 33.76 -9.05 -7.52
CA THR A 153 33.70 -8.49 -8.87
C THR A 153 34.69 -9.17 -9.82
N PRO A 154 34.39 -9.24 -11.12
CA PRO A 154 35.29 -8.66 -12.10
C PRO A 154 34.55 -7.90 -13.21
N ALA A 155 35.05 -6.75 -13.53
CA ALA A 155 35.83 -6.31 -14.66
C ALA A 155 35.23 -6.49 -16.07
N ALA A 156 34.99 -5.31 -16.66
CA ALA A 156 35.33 -4.76 -17.98
C ALA A 156 35.00 -5.51 -19.28
N ALA A 157 34.14 -4.82 -20.02
CA ALA A 157 34.19 -4.39 -21.44
C ALA A 157 34.62 -5.40 -22.55
N PRO A 158 34.26 -5.21 -23.83
CA PRO A 158 34.37 -3.96 -24.56
C PRO A 158 33.22 -3.64 -25.56
N ALA A 159 33.35 -2.43 -26.09
CA ALA A 159 32.61 -1.81 -27.16
C ALA A 159 32.80 -2.41 -28.56
N THR A 160 31.81 -2.23 -29.44
CA THR A 160 31.95 -1.95 -30.88
C THR A 160 30.63 -1.41 -31.40
N ALA A 161 30.62 -0.33 -31.97
CA ALA A 161 30.88 0.29 -33.22
C ALA A 161 29.59 0.84 -33.87
N ALA A 162 29.72 2.05 -34.32
CA ALA A 162 28.83 2.85 -35.15
C ALA A 162 28.62 2.30 -36.56
N PRO A 163 27.73 2.91 -37.38
CA PRO A 163 28.23 4.00 -38.23
C PRO A 163 27.28 5.17 -38.52
N ALA A 164 27.92 6.25 -38.88
CA ALA A 164 27.39 7.50 -39.41
C ALA A 164 26.83 7.39 -40.84
N PRO A 165 26.23 8.45 -41.44
CA PRO A 165 27.06 9.41 -42.16
C PRO A 165 26.66 10.91 -42.15
N VAL A 166 27.61 11.68 -42.48
CA VAL A 166 27.82 13.12 -42.70
C VAL A 166 27.11 13.62 -44.03
N PRO A 167 26.89 14.94 -44.31
CA PRO A 167 27.99 15.84 -44.73
C PRO A 167 27.95 17.33 -44.29
N ALA A 168 29.11 17.89 -44.00
CA ALA A 168 29.89 18.91 -44.73
C ALA A 168 29.44 20.37 -44.71
N ALA A 169 30.23 21.28 -44.25
CA ALA A 169 31.25 22.07 -44.94
C ALA A 169 31.88 23.15 -44.04
N ALA A 170 33.14 23.15 -43.94
CA ALA A 170 34.17 24.12 -44.27
C ALA A 170 34.35 25.43 -43.44
N HIS A 171 35.45 25.62 -42.78
CA HIS A 171 36.66 26.32 -43.21
C HIS A 171 37.74 26.30 -42.11
N ALA A 172 38.97 26.26 -42.64
CA ALA A 172 40.28 26.13 -42.06
C ALA A 172 40.69 27.20 -41.04
N THR A 173 41.57 26.84 -40.07
CA THR A 173 42.99 27.22 -40.04
C THR A 173 43.78 26.56 -38.89
N ALA A 174 44.85 25.91 -39.29
CA ALA A 174 46.20 25.76 -38.75
C ALA A 174 46.48 25.49 -37.24
N ASN A 175 47.02 24.30 -37.01
CA ASN A 175 48.25 23.92 -36.27
C ASN A 175 48.49 24.36 -34.82
N ALA A 176 48.38 23.34 -33.90
CA ALA A 176 49.50 22.95 -33.03
C ALA A 176 49.14 21.62 -32.33
N PRO A 177 50.09 20.72 -31.99
CA PRO A 177 49.81 19.36 -31.57
C PRO A 177 49.34 19.30 -30.08
N ALA A 178 48.17 18.73 -29.84
CA ALA A 178 47.63 18.46 -28.51
C ALA A 178 48.19 17.17 -27.94
N THR A 179 48.81 17.27 -26.79
CA THR A 179 49.16 16.16 -25.91
C THR A 179 47.94 15.37 -25.46
N PRO A 180 48.02 14.06 -25.31
CA PRO A 180 46.88 13.24 -24.93
C PRO A 180 46.42 13.53 -23.48
N VAL A 181 45.18 13.93 -23.35
CA VAL A 181 44.51 14.08 -22.06
C VAL A 181 44.25 12.69 -21.46
N ARG A 182 44.91 12.40 -20.34
CA ARG A 182 44.64 11.22 -19.53
C ARG A 182 43.24 11.33 -18.93
N PRO A 183 42.40 10.28 -18.87
CA PRO A 183 41.11 10.31 -18.23
C PRO A 183 41.30 10.53 -16.72
N THR A 184 40.60 11.50 -16.21
CA THR A 184 40.53 11.84 -14.77
C THR A 184 39.91 10.65 -14.01
N PRO A 185 40.55 10.17 -12.91
CA PRO A 185 39.97 9.13 -12.06
C PRO A 185 38.67 9.64 -11.42
N PRO A 186 37.68 8.74 -11.14
CA PRO A 186 36.46 9.12 -10.44
C PRO A 186 36.79 9.68 -9.07
N ALA A 187 36.11 10.76 -8.69
CA ALA A 187 36.27 11.42 -7.40
C ALA A 187 36.15 10.43 -6.24
N PRO A 188 37.07 10.48 -5.25
CA PRO A 188 37.03 9.55 -4.10
C PRO A 188 35.71 9.72 -3.34
N ARG A 189 35.04 8.58 -3.00
CA ARG A 189 33.91 8.61 -2.07
C ARG A 189 34.32 9.26 -0.77
N GLU A 190 33.55 10.22 -0.29
CA GLU A 190 33.77 10.82 1.02
C GLU A 190 33.67 9.73 2.11
N PRO A 191 34.72 9.54 2.93
CA PRO A 191 34.70 8.50 3.97
C PRO A 191 33.60 8.77 5.01
N GLY A 192 32.97 7.71 5.51
CA GLY A 192 31.93 7.76 6.53
C GLY A 192 32.41 8.41 7.84
N ILE A 193 31.47 8.87 8.69
CA ILE A 193 31.78 9.56 9.96
C ILE A 193 32.67 8.70 10.86
N ALA A 194 32.44 7.40 10.93
CA ALA A 194 33.26 6.45 11.71
C ALA A 194 34.67 6.30 11.12
N GLU A 195 34.78 6.30 9.81
CA GLU A 195 36.05 6.15 9.08
C GLU A 195 36.88 7.46 9.16
N ARG A 196 36.21 8.63 9.15
CA ARG A 196 36.83 9.93 9.42
C ARG A 196 37.31 10.06 10.87
N ALA A 197 36.52 9.52 11.84
CA ALA A 197 36.95 9.47 13.24
C ALA A 197 38.12 8.52 13.48
N PHE A 198 38.10 7.35 12.84
CA PHE A 198 39.17 6.37 12.93
C PHE A 198 40.45 6.85 12.22
N SER A 199 40.33 7.41 11.02
CA SER A 199 41.48 8.01 10.32
C SER A 199 42.04 9.20 11.07
N ALA A 200 41.21 10.09 11.61
CA ALA A 200 41.62 11.21 12.45
C ALA A 200 42.32 10.74 13.74
N ALA A 201 41.82 9.69 14.38
CA ALA A 201 42.42 9.08 15.55
C ALA A 201 43.78 8.39 15.19
N ARG A 202 43.83 7.69 14.06
CA ARG A 202 45.06 7.05 13.55
C ARG A 202 46.10 8.10 13.14
N ASP A 203 45.66 9.15 12.39
CA ASP A 203 46.58 10.21 11.94
C ASP A 203 47.07 11.07 13.13
N TRP A 204 46.23 11.26 14.16
CA TRP A 204 46.63 11.86 15.42
C TRP A 204 47.65 10.96 16.17
N LEU A 205 47.45 9.64 16.20
CA LEU A 205 48.34 8.71 16.88
C LEU A 205 49.67 8.52 16.12
N LEU A 206 49.62 8.40 14.78
CA LEU A 206 50.77 8.09 13.92
C LEU A 206 51.41 9.30 13.23
N GLY A 207 50.72 10.47 13.20
CA GLY A 207 51.23 11.69 12.58
C GLY A 207 52.09 12.55 13.50
N GLY A 208 53.27 12.85 13.13
CA GLY A 208 54.21 13.67 13.90
C GLY A 208 54.89 12.92 15.05
N ASN A 209 55.50 13.54 16.02
CA ASN A 209 56.28 12.93 17.10
C ASN A 209 55.53 11.84 17.93
N THR A 210 55.23 10.70 17.32
CA THR A 210 54.55 9.54 17.91
C THR A 210 55.30 9.00 19.15
N VAL A 211 56.63 9.00 19.08
CA VAL A 211 57.50 8.58 20.20
C VAL A 211 57.25 9.44 21.45
N VAL A 212 57.02 10.75 21.30
CA VAL A 212 56.79 11.64 22.45
C VAL A 212 55.39 11.41 23.03
N ARG A 213 54.39 11.14 22.19
CA ARG A 213 53.01 10.83 22.65
C ARG A 213 52.94 9.50 23.36
N VAL A 214 53.53 8.45 22.77
CA VAL A 214 53.68 7.14 23.41
C VAL A 214 54.49 7.25 24.68
N GLY A 215 55.59 8.01 24.67
CA GLY A 215 56.42 8.27 25.84
C GLY A 215 55.67 8.88 27.02
N ILE A 216 54.74 9.80 26.77
CA ILE A 216 53.91 10.38 27.84
C ILE A 216 52.85 9.46 28.35
N VAL A 217 52.19 8.65 27.45
CA VAL A 217 51.27 7.60 27.88
C VAL A 217 52.02 6.55 28.74
N VAL A 218 53.20 6.13 28.32
CA VAL A 218 54.04 5.22 29.08
C VAL A 218 54.50 5.87 30.41
N LEU A 219 54.89 7.13 30.42
CA LEU A 219 55.22 7.86 31.63
C LEU A 219 54.02 7.99 32.58
N PHE A 220 52.82 8.23 32.04
CA PHE A 220 51.57 8.28 32.79
C PHE A 220 51.27 6.92 33.50
N PHE A 221 51.37 5.81 32.75
CA PHE A 221 51.24 4.48 33.33
C PHE A 221 52.41 4.15 34.27
N GLY A 222 53.64 4.56 33.95
CA GLY A 222 54.81 4.40 34.82
C GLY A 222 54.63 5.10 36.16
N VAL A 223 54.13 6.32 36.21
CA VAL A 223 53.80 7.01 37.44
C VAL A 223 52.65 6.33 38.20
N ALA A 224 51.64 5.83 37.51
CA ALA A 224 50.55 5.08 38.13
C ALA A 224 51.04 3.77 38.75
N PHE A 225 51.94 3.03 38.07
CA PHE A 225 52.56 1.80 38.59
C PHE A 225 53.57 2.08 39.70
N LEU A 226 54.33 3.15 39.62
CA LEU A 226 55.24 3.60 40.72
C LEU A 226 54.42 3.93 41.98
N LEU A 227 53.29 4.61 41.84
CA LEU A 227 52.36 4.89 42.95
C LEU A 227 51.83 3.60 43.54
N LYS A 228 51.46 2.64 42.70
CA LYS A 228 50.97 1.33 43.14
C LYS A 228 52.09 0.57 43.86
N TYR A 229 53.27 0.44 43.26
CA TYR A 229 54.43 -0.24 43.86
C TYR A 229 54.84 0.37 45.20
N ALA A 230 54.90 1.72 45.29
CA ALA A 230 55.18 2.43 46.53
C ALA A 230 54.06 2.28 47.56
N ALA A 231 52.84 2.04 47.13
CA ALA A 231 51.70 1.73 47.98
C ALA A 231 51.79 0.32 48.55
N ASP A 232 52.15 -0.65 47.70
CA ASP A 232 52.22 -2.08 48.06
C ASP A 232 53.41 -2.39 49.04
N ASN A 233 54.45 -1.57 49.01
CA ASN A 233 55.64 -1.78 49.84
C ASN A 233 55.78 -0.85 51.08
N ASN A 234 54.78 -0.04 51.42
CA ASN A 234 54.68 0.82 52.59
C ASN A 234 55.90 1.75 52.80
N MET A 235 56.60 2.16 51.75
CA MET A 235 57.90 2.88 51.86
C MET A 235 57.77 4.34 52.21
N LEU A 236 56.58 4.97 52.08
CA LEU A 236 56.35 6.38 52.40
C LEU A 236 54.90 6.55 52.88
N PRO A 237 54.59 7.43 53.85
CA PRO A 237 53.21 7.88 54.13
C PRO A 237 52.50 8.32 52.86
N ILE A 238 51.21 7.99 52.77
CA ILE A 238 50.43 8.17 51.52
C ILE A 238 50.28 9.61 51.11
N GLU A 239 50.29 10.54 52.10
CA GLU A 239 50.22 11.98 51.89
C GLU A 239 51.44 12.50 51.10
N PHE A 240 52.67 11.96 51.45
CA PHE A 240 53.92 12.37 50.71
C PHE A 240 53.94 11.81 49.26
N ARG A 241 53.35 10.62 49.05
CA ARG A 241 53.25 10.08 47.68
C ARG A 241 52.35 10.94 46.81
N LEU A 242 51.18 11.29 47.31
CA LEU A 242 50.22 12.15 46.59
C LEU A 242 50.79 13.59 46.41
N ALA A 243 51.46 14.15 47.39
CA ALA A 243 52.13 15.43 47.26
C ALA A 243 53.24 15.38 46.20
N GLY A 244 54.05 14.32 46.18
CA GLY A 244 55.07 14.06 45.19
C GLY A 244 54.55 13.98 43.74
N THR A 245 53.42 13.27 43.53
CA THR A 245 52.75 13.20 42.21
C THR A 245 52.13 14.57 41.79
N ALA A 246 51.59 15.34 42.73
CA ALA A 246 51.09 16.68 42.45
C ALA A 246 52.26 17.63 42.05
N LEU A 247 53.40 17.55 42.75
CA LEU A 247 54.61 18.28 42.44
C LEU A 247 55.21 17.86 41.06
N ALA A 248 55.23 16.60 40.77
CA ALA A 248 55.65 16.08 39.44
C ALA A 248 54.74 16.63 38.32
N ALA A 249 53.44 16.59 38.54
CA ALA A 249 52.47 17.19 37.60
C ALA A 249 52.69 18.69 37.42
N ALA A 250 52.90 19.43 38.49
CA ALA A 250 53.22 20.88 38.43
C ALA A 250 54.57 21.11 37.71
N ALA A 251 55.58 20.27 37.92
CA ALA A 251 56.84 20.33 37.18
C ALA A 251 56.66 20.10 35.68
N LEU A 252 55.83 19.07 35.30
CA LEU A 252 55.49 18.84 33.90
C LEU A 252 54.76 20.04 33.25
N LEU A 253 53.83 20.68 33.97
CA LEU A 253 53.17 21.89 33.53
C LEU A 253 54.16 23.06 33.31
N ALA A 254 55.09 23.28 34.26
CA ALA A 254 56.10 24.35 34.20
C ALA A 254 57.13 24.07 33.07
N ILE A 255 57.62 22.84 32.95
CA ILE A 255 58.53 22.43 31.85
C ILE A 255 57.83 22.58 30.51
N GLY A 256 56.60 22.05 30.40
CA GLY A 256 55.78 22.20 29.19
C GLY A 256 55.53 23.64 28.78
N TRP A 257 55.31 24.55 29.76
CA TRP A 257 55.20 25.98 29.53
C TRP A 257 56.51 26.60 29.03
N ARG A 258 57.65 26.20 29.56
CA ARG A 258 58.96 26.71 29.18
C ARG A 258 59.40 26.18 27.80
N VAL A 259 59.17 24.93 27.52
CA VAL A 259 59.56 24.26 26.25
C VAL A 259 58.70 24.66 25.06
N ARG A 260 57.46 25.14 25.28
CA ARG A 260 56.55 25.55 24.21
C ARG A 260 57.14 26.56 23.20
N ALA A 261 58.08 27.42 23.67
CA ALA A 261 58.71 28.42 22.80
C ALA A 261 59.63 27.78 21.74
N ARG A 262 60.19 26.58 22.05
CA ARG A 262 61.12 25.88 21.17
C ARG A 262 60.45 24.72 20.42
N ARG A 263 59.52 24.01 21.10
CA ARG A 263 58.77 22.83 20.54
C ARG A 263 57.34 22.84 21.05
N ALA A 264 56.42 23.56 20.32
CA ALA A 264 55.06 23.78 20.77
C ALA A 264 54.27 22.50 21.00
N ALA A 265 54.32 21.53 20.08
CA ALA A 265 53.60 20.25 20.22
C ALA A 265 54.08 19.43 21.42
N TYR A 266 55.37 19.38 21.69
CA TYR A 266 55.93 18.71 22.84
C TYR A 266 55.53 19.36 24.16
N GLY A 267 55.55 20.67 24.22
CA GLY A 267 55.08 21.42 25.40
C GLY A 267 53.63 21.20 25.73
N LEU A 268 52.76 21.09 24.70
CA LEU A 268 51.34 20.79 24.89
C LEU A 268 51.07 19.39 25.43
N VAL A 269 51.83 18.41 24.97
CA VAL A 269 51.74 17.01 25.48
C VAL A 269 52.17 16.89 26.91
N LEU A 270 53.26 17.58 27.32
CA LEU A 270 53.70 17.63 28.73
C LEU A 270 52.64 18.30 29.61
N GLN A 271 52.08 19.40 29.18
CA GLN A 271 51.01 20.10 29.93
C GLN A 271 49.74 19.26 30.05
N GLY A 272 49.32 18.58 28.96
CA GLY A 272 48.16 17.69 29.00
C GLY A 272 48.37 16.52 29.96
N GLY A 273 49.56 15.92 29.93
CA GLY A 273 49.96 14.89 30.89
C GLY A 273 49.96 15.37 32.34
N GLY A 274 50.52 16.59 32.61
CA GLY A 274 50.50 17.18 33.96
C GLY A 274 49.05 17.43 34.45
N ILE A 275 48.14 17.90 33.60
CA ILE A 275 46.72 18.08 33.94
C ILE A 275 46.06 16.74 34.24
N GLY A 276 46.30 15.68 33.41
CA GLY A 276 45.79 14.33 33.68
C GLY A 276 46.24 13.75 34.98
N ILE A 277 47.54 13.93 35.30
CA ILE A 277 48.10 13.46 36.59
C ILE A 277 47.45 14.21 37.77
N LEU A 278 47.24 15.55 37.68
CA LEU A 278 46.52 16.28 38.71
C LEU A 278 45.09 15.76 38.95
N TYR A 279 44.34 15.48 37.91
CA TYR A 279 43.01 14.86 38.03
C TYR A 279 43.05 13.52 38.73
N LEU A 280 43.99 12.65 38.36
CA LEU A 280 44.17 11.33 38.98
C LEU A 280 44.65 11.43 40.44
N THR A 281 45.49 12.38 40.75
CA THR A 281 45.96 12.62 42.12
C THR A 281 44.81 13.05 43.03
N ILE A 282 43.96 14.00 42.56
CA ILE A 282 42.79 14.42 43.31
C ILE A 282 41.80 13.26 43.45
N PHE A 283 41.56 12.47 42.39
CA PHE A 283 40.75 11.27 42.43
C PHE A 283 41.26 10.24 43.45
N ALA A 284 42.53 9.94 43.41
CA ALA A 284 43.17 8.99 44.33
C ALA A 284 43.08 9.45 45.79
N ALA A 285 43.38 10.73 46.03
CA ALA A 285 43.31 11.33 47.35
C ALA A 285 41.92 11.27 47.95
N THR A 286 40.89 11.39 47.11
CA THR A 286 39.47 11.43 47.57
C THR A 286 38.87 10.03 47.65
N LYS A 287 38.98 9.19 46.57
CA LYS A 287 38.21 7.94 46.40
C LYS A 287 39.00 6.74 46.90
N LEU A 288 40.35 6.67 46.70
CA LEU A 288 41.18 5.52 47.07
C LEU A 288 41.67 5.62 48.50
N TYR A 289 42.01 6.80 48.95
CA TYR A 289 42.69 7.01 50.23
C TYR A 289 41.88 7.84 51.25
N ALA A 290 40.71 8.37 50.86
CA ALA A 290 39.84 9.18 51.75
C ALA A 290 40.53 10.31 52.49
N LEU A 291 41.67 10.81 51.98
CA LEU A 291 42.43 11.90 52.60
C LEU A 291 41.80 13.29 52.32
N LEU A 292 41.10 13.39 51.22
CA LEU A 292 40.45 14.65 50.83
C LEU A 292 38.91 14.48 50.89
N PRO A 293 38.24 15.35 51.66
CA PRO A 293 36.76 15.30 51.65
C PRO A 293 36.23 15.66 50.25
N VAL A 294 35.15 15.03 49.82
CA VAL A 294 34.55 15.23 48.51
C VAL A 294 34.23 16.72 48.23
N GLY A 295 33.82 17.46 49.30
CA GLY A 295 33.51 18.88 49.18
C GLY A 295 34.74 19.77 48.83
N ALA A 296 35.98 19.30 49.14
CA ALA A 296 37.21 20.00 48.72
C ALA A 296 37.75 19.53 47.36
N ALA A 297 37.42 18.23 46.98
CA ALA A 297 37.86 17.69 45.72
C ALA A 297 37.24 18.42 44.49
N PHE A 298 35.93 18.76 44.56
CA PHE A 298 35.24 19.45 43.48
C PHE A 298 35.86 20.82 43.14
N PRO A 299 36.06 21.74 44.08
CA PRO A 299 36.75 23.00 43.81
C PRO A 299 38.14 22.82 43.24
N LEU A 300 38.90 21.83 43.71
CA LEU A 300 40.23 21.54 43.19
C LEU A 300 40.16 21.05 41.73
N MET A 301 39.22 20.18 41.38
CA MET A 301 39.03 19.75 39.99
C MET A 301 38.58 20.92 39.07
N VAL A 302 37.73 21.83 39.56
CA VAL A 302 37.40 23.09 38.85
C VAL A 302 38.64 23.94 38.64
N ALA A 303 39.49 24.07 39.65
CA ALA A 303 40.71 24.86 39.54
C ALA A 303 41.66 24.27 38.48
N VAL A 304 41.82 22.94 38.43
CA VAL A 304 42.60 22.26 37.38
C VAL A 304 41.97 22.48 35.99
N CYS A 305 40.62 22.41 35.89
CA CYS A 305 39.90 22.70 34.65
C CYS A 305 40.15 24.16 34.20
N ALA A 306 39.98 25.11 35.10
CA ALA A 306 40.22 26.54 34.85
C ALA A 306 41.69 26.85 34.45
N LEU A 307 42.63 26.22 35.11
CA LEU A 307 44.06 26.30 34.76
C LEU A 307 44.31 25.77 33.34
N SER A 308 43.74 24.62 33.02
CA SER A 308 43.86 24.01 31.68
C SER A 308 43.23 24.95 30.63
N ALA A 309 42.02 25.48 30.88
CA ALA A 309 41.35 26.42 30.02
C ALA A 309 42.17 27.70 29.79
N PHE A 310 42.71 28.27 30.85
CA PHE A 310 43.58 29.46 30.77
C PHE A 310 44.83 29.17 29.91
N LEU A 311 45.53 28.05 30.17
CA LEU A 311 46.70 27.67 29.38
C LEU A 311 46.34 27.43 27.91
N ALA A 312 45.21 26.77 27.64
CA ALA A 312 44.75 26.49 26.30
C ALA A 312 44.42 27.76 25.49
N VAL A 313 43.69 28.71 26.09
CA VAL A 313 43.33 29.96 25.45
C VAL A 313 44.61 30.82 25.14
N ARG A 314 45.55 30.86 26.08
CA ARG A 314 46.81 31.62 25.90
C ARG A 314 47.71 31.03 24.82
N GLN A 315 47.63 29.69 24.61
CA GLN A 315 48.47 28.96 23.66
C GLN A 315 47.72 28.62 22.36
N ASN A 316 46.47 28.99 22.24
CA ASN A 316 45.59 28.60 21.13
C ASN A 316 45.57 27.06 20.91
N ALA A 317 45.55 26.28 21.99
CA ALA A 317 45.69 24.85 22.02
C ALA A 317 44.40 24.10 22.36
N LEU A 318 43.59 23.78 21.33
CA LEU A 318 42.34 23.03 21.47
C LEU A 318 42.49 21.71 22.24
N PRO A 319 43.54 20.87 22.03
CA PRO A 319 43.68 19.61 22.74
C PRO A 319 43.75 19.76 24.25
N LEU A 320 44.41 20.82 24.72
CA LEU A 320 44.58 21.11 26.16
C LEU A 320 43.22 21.52 26.78
N ALA A 321 42.44 22.37 26.11
CA ALA A 321 41.10 22.70 26.54
C ALA A 321 40.20 21.50 26.60
N PHE A 322 40.30 20.63 25.58
CA PHE A 322 39.49 19.41 25.50
C PHE A 322 39.80 18.45 26.66
N MET A 323 41.07 18.16 26.92
CA MET A 323 41.52 17.27 28.02
C MET A 323 41.09 17.80 29.38
N GLY A 324 41.30 19.12 29.63
CA GLY A 324 40.91 19.71 30.90
C GLY A 324 39.43 19.74 31.15
N SER A 325 38.65 20.08 30.12
CA SER A 325 37.19 20.09 30.22
C SER A 325 36.63 18.66 30.36
N ALA A 326 37.14 17.69 29.60
CA ALA A 326 36.71 16.30 29.71
C ALA A 326 36.97 15.72 31.12
N GLY A 327 38.15 16.01 31.71
CA GLY A 327 38.46 15.64 33.08
C GLY A 327 37.54 16.27 34.11
N GLY A 328 37.26 17.57 33.91
CA GLY A 328 36.30 18.27 34.77
C GLY A 328 34.88 17.69 34.70
N PHE A 329 34.40 17.43 33.50
CA PHE A 329 33.04 16.83 33.32
C PHE A 329 32.94 15.37 33.85
N LEU A 330 34.04 14.59 33.83
CA LEU A 330 34.08 13.24 34.39
C LEU A 330 34.17 13.24 35.92
N ALA A 331 34.61 14.33 36.53
CA ALA A 331 34.84 14.38 37.98
C ALA A 331 33.67 13.93 38.84
N PRO A 332 32.42 14.39 38.62
CA PRO A 332 31.28 13.91 39.42
C PRO A 332 30.98 12.43 39.23
N VAL A 333 31.22 11.88 38.03
CA VAL A 333 31.02 10.44 37.77
C VAL A 333 32.05 9.61 38.53
N LEU A 334 33.29 10.07 38.52
CA LEU A 334 34.40 9.36 39.21
C LEU A 334 34.32 9.45 40.75
N LEU A 335 33.89 10.61 41.27
CA LEU A 335 33.79 10.90 42.70
C LEU A 335 32.42 10.54 43.32
N SER A 336 31.51 10.03 42.54
CA SER A 336 30.13 9.74 43.00
C SER A 336 30.13 8.78 44.19
N THR A 337 29.39 9.16 45.21
CA THR A 337 29.14 8.37 46.42
C THR A 337 27.73 7.78 46.46
N GLY A 338 26.92 8.02 45.44
CA GLY A 338 25.52 7.57 45.40
C GLY A 338 24.55 8.39 46.24
N GLN A 339 25.00 9.24 47.15
CA GLN A 339 24.18 10.08 48.04
C GLN A 339 24.26 11.60 47.75
N GLY A 340 24.61 11.97 46.51
CA GLY A 340 24.91 13.36 46.16
C GLY A 340 23.68 14.23 45.97
N ASN A 341 23.82 15.50 46.40
CA ASN A 341 22.84 16.55 46.14
C ASN A 341 22.87 16.95 44.66
N HIS A 342 21.74 16.81 43.97
CA HIS A 342 21.59 17.15 42.52
C HIS A 342 21.84 18.67 42.28
N VAL A 343 21.52 19.52 43.22
CA VAL A 343 21.76 21.00 43.10
C VAL A 343 23.25 21.25 43.05
N ALA A 344 24.05 20.57 43.88
CA ALA A 344 25.50 20.70 43.85
C ALA A 344 26.08 20.16 42.54
N LEU A 345 25.54 19.01 42.05
CA LEU A 345 25.95 18.39 40.77
C LEU A 345 25.67 19.34 39.61
N PHE A 346 24.48 19.88 39.46
CA PHE A 346 24.10 20.74 38.36
C PHE A 346 24.75 22.12 38.45
N SER A 347 24.96 22.67 39.69
CA SER A 347 25.75 23.90 39.88
C SER A 347 27.20 23.72 39.42
N TYR A 348 27.81 22.57 39.73
CA TYR A 348 29.12 22.25 39.22
C TYR A 348 29.17 22.20 37.68
N TYR A 349 28.19 21.53 37.03
CA TYR A 349 28.11 21.54 35.56
C TYR A 349 27.80 22.92 34.99
N ALA A 350 27.00 23.74 35.66
CA ALA A 350 26.75 25.11 35.26
C ALA A 350 28.03 25.95 35.24
N LEU A 351 28.89 25.76 36.23
CA LEU A 351 30.20 26.45 36.31
C LEU A 351 31.13 25.99 35.18
N LEU A 352 31.20 24.67 34.89
CA LEU A 352 32.01 24.15 33.78
C LEU A 352 31.50 24.66 32.42
N ASN A 353 30.17 24.62 32.23
CA ASN A 353 29.56 25.16 31.01
C ASN A 353 29.74 26.67 30.85
N ALA A 354 29.72 27.43 31.95
CA ALA A 354 30.08 28.86 31.93
C ALA A 354 31.54 29.05 31.48
N GLY A 355 32.45 28.18 31.89
CA GLY A 355 33.82 28.11 31.39
C GLY A 355 33.89 27.87 29.89
N ILE A 356 33.14 26.89 29.36
CA ILE A 356 33.07 26.65 27.91
C ILE A 356 32.48 27.84 27.17
N PHE A 357 31.39 28.43 27.69
CA PHE A 357 30.80 29.65 27.15
C PHE A 357 31.79 30.80 27.09
N ALA A 358 32.57 31.03 28.17
CA ALA A 358 33.63 32.01 28.20
C ALA A 358 34.72 31.74 27.17
N ILE A 359 35.15 30.48 27.03
CA ILE A 359 36.08 30.07 25.97
C ILE A 359 35.50 30.33 24.59
N ALA A 360 34.22 29.97 24.35
CA ALA A 360 33.53 30.23 23.09
C ALA A 360 33.45 31.70 22.72
N TRP A 361 33.48 32.60 23.71
CA TRP A 361 33.54 34.06 23.52
C TRP A 361 34.85 34.51 22.88
N PHE A 362 35.98 33.88 23.30
CA PHE A 362 37.31 34.23 22.82
C PHE A 362 37.80 33.36 21.65
N LYS A 363 37.45 32.08 21.66
CA LYS A 363 37.92 31.09 20.72
C LYS A 363 36.74 30.19 20.24
N ALA A 364 36.51 30.16 18.94
CA ALA A 364 35.44 29.39 18.34
C ALA A 364 35.86 27.92 18.11
N TRP A 365 35.96 27.13 19.19
CA TRP A 365 36.36 25.73 19.13
C TRP A 365 35.12 24.81 19.13
N ARG A 366 34.67 24.40 17.91
CA ARG A 366 33.51 23.50 17.71
C ARG A 366 33.55 22.22 18.54
N PRO A 367 34.65 21.43 18.56
CA PRO A 367 34.67 20.18 19.33
C PRO A 367 34.50 20.36 20.83
N LEU A 368 34.93 21.47 21.41
CA LEU A 368 34.79 21.77 22.83
C LEU A 368 33.32 22.02 23.20
N ASN A 369 32.61 22.78 22.35
CA ASN A 369 31.18 23.01 22.55
C ASN A 369 30.37 21.75 22.49
N LEU A 370 30.68 20.82 21.53
CA LEU A 370 30.05 19.51 21.42
C LEU A 370 30.36 18.63 22.64
N LEU A 371 31.61 18.66 23.14
CA LEU A 371 32.01 17.96 24.37
C LEU A 371 31.10 18.34 25.55
N GLY A 372 31.00 19.64 25.82
CA GLY A 372 30.16 20.15 26.90
C GLY A 372 28.70 19.76 26.74
N PHE A 373 28.17 19.88 25.52
CA PHE A 373 26.81 19.47 25.20
C PHE A 373 26.56 18.00 25.53
N VAL A 374 27.40 17.09 25.00
CA VAL A 374 27.26 15.66 25.22
C VAL A 374 27.34 15.30 26.71
N PHE A 375 28.34 15.79 27.43
CA PHE A 375 28.49 15.48 28.86
C PHE A 375 27.32 16.04 29.69
N THR A 376 26.93 17.28 29.47
CA THR A 376 25.86 17.94 30.27
C THR A 376 24.55 17.20 30.14
N PHE A 377 24.13 16.91 28.91
CA PHE A 377 22.84 16.28 28.66
C PHE A 377 22.85 14.77 28.91
N THR A 378 23.98 14.07 28.66
CA THR A 378 24.08 12.64 28.97
C THR A 378 24.04 12.39 30.47
N ILE A 379 24.79 13.18 31.26
CA ILE A 379 24.82 13.02 32.72
C ILE A 379 23.55 13.50 33.36
N GLY A 380 22.96 14.60 32.83
CA GLY A 380 21.64 15.06 33.25
C GLY A 380 20.57 14.00 33.01
N SER A 381 20.59 13.33 31.85
CA SER A 381 19.68 12.21 31.53
C SER A 381 19.90 11.01 32.42
N ALA A 382 21.17 10.60 32.66
CA ALA A 382 21.49 9.49 33.53
C ALA A 382 21.00 9.73 34.97
N TRP A 383 21.21 10.93 35.50
CA TRP A 383 20.67 11.31 36.80
C TRP A 383 19.15 11.32 36.81
N GLY A 384 18.52 11.85 35.75
CA GLY A 384 17.07 11.88 35.59
C GLY A 384 16.43 10.49 35.66
N VAL A 385 17.03 9.51 34.99
CA VAL A 385 16.53 8.13 34.98
C VAL A 385 16.69 7.44 36.35
N THR A 386 17.80 7.72 37.06
CA THR A 386 18.17 6.98 38.27
C THR A 386 17.64 7.63 39.57
N ALA A 387 17.55 8.96 39.61
CA ALA A 387 17.35 9.68 40.86
C ALA A 387 16.24 10.76 40.87
N TYR A 388 15.69 11.11 39.70
CA TYR A 388 14.63 12.11 39.61
C TYR A 388 13.34 11.64 40.29
N ARG A 389 12.70 12.53 41.05
CA ARG A 389 11.37 12.38 41.63
C ARG A 389 10.58 13.69 41.41
N PRO A 390 9.24 13.63 41.24
CA PRO A 390 8.44 14.86 41.00
C PRO A 390 8.62 15.96 42.05
N ALA A 391 8.91 15.61 43.30
CA ALA A 391 9.19 16.56 44.37
C ALA A 391 10.44 17.43 44.12
N LEU A 392 11.36 17.00 43.24
CA LEU A 392 12.59 17.70 42.89
C LEU A 392 12.42 18.63 41.68
N PHE A 393 11.20 18.79 41.16
CA PHE A 393 10.93 19.58 39.95
C PHE A 393 11.42 21.03 40.12
N ALA A 394 10.99 21.71 41.18
CA ALA A 394 11.30 23.11 41.43
C ALA A 394 12.82 23.42 41.51
N SER A 395 13.61 22.43 41.95
CA SER A 395 15.07 22.57 42.04
C SER A 395 15.82 22.09 40.79
N THR A 396 15.19 21.30 39.92
CA THR A 396 15.81 20.72 38.69
C THR A 396 15.52 21.53 37.44
N GLU A 397 14.28 22.01 37.29
CA GLU A 397 13.81 22.79 36.13
C GLU A 397 14.68 24.03 35.83
N PRO A 398 15.09 24.85 36.82
CA PRO A 398 15.94 26.01 36.54
C PRO A 398 17.27 25.63 35.89
N PHE A 399 17.86 24.48 36.24
CA PHE A 399 19.10 24.03 35.62
C PHE A 399 18.90 23.55 34.17
N LEU A 400 17.79 22.91 33.87
CA LEU A 400 17.47 22.52 32.49
C LEU A 400 17.32 23.75 31.59
N ILE A 401 16.58 24.75 32.09
CA ILE A 401 16.43 26.04 31.40
C ILE A 401 17.80 26.73 31.23
N LEU A 402 18.63 26.78 32.30
CA LEU A 402 19.96 27.37 32.23
C LEU A 402 20.84 26.71 31.16
N PHE A 403 20.90 25.39 31.15
CA PHE A 403 21.71 24.65 30.17
C PHE A 403 21.16 24.85 28.74
N PHE A 404 19.86 24.83 28.55
CA PHE A 404 19.23 25.18 27.29
C PHE A 404 19.65 26.54 26.80
N LEU A 405 19.52 27.58 27.63
CA LEU A 405 19.90 28.97 27.30
C LEU A 405 21.39 29.11 27.00
N MET A 406 22.25 28.41 27.77
CA MET A 406 23.70 28.45 27.54
C MET A 406 24.05 27.85 26.16
N TYR A 407 23.49 26.68 25.76
CA TYR A 407 23.81 26.09 24.47
C TYR A 407 23.18 26.83 23.28
N VAL A 408 21.97 27.37 23.42
CA VAL A 408 21.40 28.26 22.42
C VAL A 408 22.26 29.56 22.32
N GLY A 409 22.69 30.08 23.45
CA GLY A 409 23.60 31.25 23.51
C GLY A 409 24.94 30.98 22.82
N ILE A 410 25.53 29.79 23.04
CA ILE A 410 26.76 29.37 22.32
C ILE A 410 26.52 29.31 20.80
N ALA A 411 25.41 28.76 20.35
CA ALA A 411 25.05 28.67 18.94
C ALA A 411 24.88 30.06 18.31
N LEU A 412 24.16 30.95 19.00
CA LEU A 412 23.97 32.34 18.58
C LEU A 412 25.27 33.14 18.54
N LEU A 413 26.11 33.04 19.59
CA LEU A 413 27.40 33.70 19.67
C LEU A 413 28.34 33.29 18.54
N TYR A 414 28.28 31.98 18.25
CA TYR A 414 29.09 31.41 17.17
C TYR A 414 28.67 31.93 15.80
N ALA A 415 27.36 32.01 15.55
CA ALA A 415 26.78 32.50 14.31
C ALA A 415 27.09 34.00 14.06
N VAL A 416 27.13 34.82 15.12
CA VAL A 416 27.44 36.26 15.01
C VAL A 416 28.92 36.51 14.70
N LYS A 417 29.79 35.61 15.19
CA LYS A 417 31.27 35.80 15.06
C LYS A 417 31.87 35.13 13.82
N ARG A 418 31.22 34.12 13.25
CA ARG A 418 31.66 33.39 12.04
C ARG A 418 30.46 33.02 11.19
N GLU A 419 30.69 32.78 9.88
CA GLU A 419 29.66 32.22 9.00
C GLU A 419 29.21 30.83 9.49
N LEU A 420 27.93 30.68 9.72
CA LEU A 420 27.32 29.46 10.20
C LEU A 420 27.21 28.45 9.05
N ALA A 421 27.86 27.31 9.16
CA ALA A 421 27.72 26.23 8.24
C ALA A 421 26.79 25.15 8.84
N LEU A 422 25.44 25.29 8.68
CA LEU A 422 24.46 24.32 9.22
C LEU A 422 24.67 22.89 8.67
N ARG A 423 25.38 22.76 7.56
CA ARG A 423 25.84 21.43 7.06
C ARG A 423 26.97 20.84 7.90
N HIS A 424 27.62 21.62 8.77
CA HIS A 424 28.63 21.09 9.68
C HIS A 424 27.93 20.43 10.89
N TYR A 425 28.25 19.18 11.18
CA TYR A 425 27.56 18.37 12.19
C TYR A 425 27.49 19.02 13.58
N VAL A 426 28.50 19.75 14.03
CA VAL A 426 28.51 20.42 15.35
C VAL A 426 27.52 21.58 15.40
N ASP A 427 27.50 22.43 14.37
CA ASP A 427 26.63 23.59 14.34
C ASP A 427 25.15 23.16 14.23
N GLY A 428 24.86 22.14 13.41
CA GLY A 428 23.53 21.53 13.31
C GLY A 428 23.08 20.89 14.64
N THR A 429 23.98 20.17 15.32
CA THR A 429 23.66 19.54 16.62
C THR A 429 23.34 20.58 17.67
N LEU A 430 24.08 21.69 17.74
CA LEU A 430 23.80 22.76 18.74
C LEU A 430 22.50 23.51 18.45
N VAL A 431 22.17 23.76 17.17
CA VAL A 431 20.95 24.49 16.80
C VAL A 431 19.69 23.62 16.95
N PHE A 432 19.73 22.39 16.49
CA PHE A 432 18.55 21.50 16.46
C PHE A 432 18.56 20.44 17.57
N GLY A 433 19.71 19.92 17.96
CA GLY A 433 19.83 18.92 19.02
C GLY A 433 19.52 19.48 20.41
N THR A 434 19.87 20.76 20.69
CA THR A 434 19.59 21.37 22.00
C THR A 434 18.08 21.40 22.30
N PRO A 435 17.19 21.93 21.42
CA PRO A 435 15.75 21.88 21.68
C PRO A 435 15.19 20.48 21.76
N ILE A 436 15.67 19.54 20.94
CA ILE A 436 15.19 18.15 20.95
C ILE A 436 15.48 17.50 22.31
N VAL A 437 16.75 17.55 22.77
CA VAL A 437 17.15 16.92 24.03
C VAL A 437 16.51 17.63 25.22
N ALA A 438 16.47 18.97 25.22
CA ALA A 438 15.84 19.72 26.29
C ALA A 438 14.34 19.40 26.41
N THR A 439 13.63 19.31 25.28
CA THR A 439 12.20 18.95 25.27
C THR A 439 11.97 17.52 25.75
N ALA A 440 12.83 16.56 25.38
CA ALA A 440 12.74 15.18 25.82
C ALA A 440 12.93 15.06 27.33
N LEU A 441 13.89 15.82 27.92
CA LEU A 441 14.09 15.90 29.37
C LEU A 441 12.93 16.60 30.06
N GLN A 442 12.45 17.71 29.47
CA GLN A 442 11.27 18.43 29.96
C GLN A 442 10.05 17.53 30.04
N ALA A 443 9.81 16.69 29.01
CA ALA A 443 8.70 15.75 29.00
C ALA A 443 8.75 14.77 30.19
N SER A 444 9.98 14.38 30.60
CA SER A 444 10.19 13.52 31.77
C SER A 444 9.97 14.28 33.08
N LEU A 445 10.39 15.56 33.16
CA LEU A 445 10.23 16.38 34.37
C LEU A 445 8.78 16.72 34.66
N VAL A 446 8.00 17.09 33.63
CA VAL A 446 6.58 17.48 33.78
C VAL A 446 5.61 16.32 33.68
N LYS A 447 6.11 15.08 33.69
CA LYS A 447 5.27 13.88 33.64
C LYS A 447 4.26 13.85 34.79
N GLY A 448 2.96 13.85 34.46
CA GLY A 448 1.88 13.91 35.45
C GLY A 448 1.37 15.33 35.78
N MET A 449 1.99 16.37 35.25
CA MET A 449 1.45 17.74 35.35
C MET A 449 0.47 18.01 34.20
N PRO A 450 -0.81 18.34 34.46
CA PRO A 450 -1.76 18.64 33.40
C PRO A 450 -1.25 19.82 32.57
N PHE A 451 -1.21 19.65 31.24
CA PHE A 451 -0.72 20.62 30.25
C PHE A 451 0.74 21.10 30.45
N GLY A 452 1.53 20.48 31.35
CA GLY A 452 2.91 20.91 31.64
C GLY A 452 3.81 20.98 30.40
N LEU A 453 3.76 19.92 29.59
CA LEU A 453 4.55 19.86 28.35
C LEU A 453 3.99 20.79 27.25
N ALA A 454 2.68 21.00 27.21
CA ALA A 454 2.06 21.95 26.28
C ALA A 454 2.50 23.38 26.56
N TRP A 455 2.48 23.81 27.82
CA TRP A 455 2.99 25.13 28.24
C TRP A 455 4.47 25.29 27.96
N SER A 456 5.27 24.22 28.15
CA SER A 456 6.68 24.21 27.81
C SER A 456 6.90 24.43 26.31
N ALA A 457 6.10 23.78 25.46
CA ALA A 457 6.16 23.96 24.00
C ALA A 457 5.76 25.39 23.58
N VAL A 458 4.73 25.99 24.20
CA VAL A 458 4.34 27.38 23.96
C VAL A 458 5.46 28.33 24.37
N ALA A 459 6.07 28.10 25.53
CA ALA A 459 7.20 28.92 26.02
C ALA A 459 8.41 28.83 25.07
N LEU A 460 8.75 27.62 24.57
CA LEU A 460 9.81 27.42 23.57
C LEU A 460 9.48 28.11 22.25
N SER A 461 8.24 28.02 21.78
CA SER A 461 7.79 28.73 20.59
C SER A 461 7.97 30.26 20.76
N ALA A 462 7.47 30.82 21.85
CA ALA A 462 7.61 32.24 22.16
C ALA A 462 9.09 32.68 22.25
N PHE A 463 9.93 31.85 22.89
CA PHE A 463 11.37 32.08 22.96
C PHE A 463 12.02 32.12 21.55
N TYR A 464 11.71 31.14 20.70
CA TYR A 464 12.29 31.11 19.35
C TYR A 464 11.74 32.21 18.44
N VAL A 465 10.48 32.64 18.62
CA VAL A 465 9.93 33.86 17.96
C VAL A 465 10.73 35.10 18.39
N ALA A 466 10.99 35.27 19.68
CA ALA A 466 11.76 36.41 20.20
C ALA A 466 13.19 36.42 19.64
N VAL A 467 13.85 35.24 19.59
CA VAL A 467 15.20 35.12 18.99
C VAL A 467 15.15 35.41 17.48
N ALA A 468 14.16 34.91 16.76
CA ALA A 468 13.98 35.18 15.32
C ALA A 468 13.72 36.70 15.10
N ALA A 469 12.86 37.32 15.89
CA ALA A 469 12.60 38.78 15.82
C ALA A 469 13.85 39.61 16.08
N TRP A 470 14.70 39.19 17.04
CA TRP A 470 15.99 39.83 17.27
C TRP A 470 16.95 39.67 16.07
N LEU A 471 17.01 38.47 15.46
CA LEU A 471 17.82 38.19 14.28
C LEU A 471 17.29 38.89 13.01
N ALA A 472 16.00 39.18 12.92
CA ALA A 472 15.39 39.86 11.77
C ALA A 472 16.05 41.22 11.46
N ARG A 473 16.54 41.92 12.50
CA ARG A 473 17.29 43.18 12.35
C ARG A 473 18.67 43.00 11.70
N ARG A 474 19.15 41.73 11.60
CA ARG A 474 20.47 41.38 11.03
C ARG A 474 20.33 40.32 9.93
N ARG A 475 19.21 40.32 9.26
CA ARG A 475 18.81 39.27 8.29
C ARG A 475 19.81 39.11 7.14
N ASP A 476 20.42 40.19 6.67
CA ASP A 476 21.37 40.16 5.54
C ASP A 476 22.59 39.27 5.79
N ARG A 477 23.04 39.13 7.05
CA ARG A 477 24.18 38.29 7.43
C ARG A 477 23.79 36.94 8.05
N LEU A 478 22.57 36.83 8.61
CA LEU A 478 22.16 35.68 9.42
C LEU A 478 20.85 35.04 8.93
N ALA A 479 20.58 35.17 7.62
CA ALA A 479 19.33 34.69 7.02
C ALA A 479 19.04 33.23 7.36
N LEU A 480 20.03 32.35 7.24
CA LEU A 480 19.89 30.90 7.48
C LEU A 480 19.58 30.60 8.96
N LEU A 481 20.19 31.30 9.90
CA LEU A 481 19.89 31.16 11.34
C LEU A 481 18.50 31.71 11.68
N PHE A 482 18.14 32.84 11.08
CA PHE A 482 16.80 33.42 11.22
C PHE A 482 15.72 32.43 10.77
N GLU A 483 15.90 31.82 9.60
CA GLU A 483 14.97 30.80 9.07
C GLU A 483 14.91 29.55 9.96
N ALA A 484 16.05 29.09 10.51
CA ALA A 484 16.09 27.96 11.44
C ALA A 484 15.36 28.27 12.76
N MET A 485 15.56 29.49 13.35
CA MET A 485 14.85 29.86 14.58
C MET A 485 13.35 30.04 14.34
N LEU A 486 12.97 30.60 13.20
CA LEU A 486 11.56 30.70 12.81
C LEU A 486 10.92 29.32 12.59
N ALA A 487 11.64 28.41 11.97
CA ALA A 487 11.17 27.02 11.79
C ALA A 487 10.95 26.32 13.15
N LEU A 488 11.90 26.46 14.08
CA LEU A 488 11.76 25.92 15.44
C LEU A 488 10.56 26.53 16.18
N ALA A 489 10.34 27.84 16.03
CA ALA A 489 9.19 28.53 16.62
C ALA A 489 7.87 27.91 16.11
N VAL A 490 7.75 27.69 14.80
CA VAL A 490 6.57 27.09 14.19
C VAL A 490 6.42 25.63 14.64
N ILE A 491 7.49 24.84 14.66
CA ILE A 491 7.45 23.44 15.11
C ILE A 491 6.94 23.36 16.56
N PHE A 492 7.43 24.18 17.47
CA PHE A 492 6.96 24.15 18.86
C PHE A 492 5.54 24.70 19.03
N ALA A 493 5.10 25.65 18.20
CA ALA A 493 3.71 26.12 18.19
C ALA A 493 2.78 24.99 17.77
N THR A 494 3.10 24.29 16.68
CA THR A 494 2.29 23.16 16.20
C THR A 494 2.34 21.95 17.13
N LEU A 495 3.47 21.72 17.81
CA LEU A 495 3.62 20.64 18.79
C LEU A 495 2.82 20.92 20.08
N ALA A 496 2.59 22.17 20.44
CA ALA A 496 1.81 22.53 21.63
C ALA A 496 0.36 22.02 21.53
N VAL A 497 -0.20 21.95 20.32
CA VAL A 497 -1.58 21.51 20.07
C VAL A 497 -1.82 20.04 20.52
N PRO A 498 -1.05 19.04 20.04
CA PRO A 498 -1.25 17.64 20.44
C PRO A 498 -0.89 17.37 21.91
N LEU A 499 -0.06 18.24 22.49
CA LEU A 499 0.29 18.13 23.92
C LEU A 499 -0.79 18.70 24.83
N ALA A 500 -1.64 19.59 24.32
CA ALA A 500 -2.75 20.19 25.06
C ALA A 500 -4.09 19.48 24.84
N PHE A 501 -4.30 18.90 23.65
CA PHE A 501 -5.59 18.39 23.23
C PHE A 501 -5.59 16.88 23.00
N SER A 502 -6.80 16.27 23.03
CA SER A 502 -6.98 14.87 22.69
C SER A 502 -6.68 14.58 21.23
N GLY A 503 -6.45 13.29 20.91
CA GLY A 503 -6.12 12.84 19.55
C GLY A 503 -7.03 13.36 18.44
N PRO A 504 -8.38 13.30 18.57
CA PRO A 504 -9.30 13.82 17.55
C PRO A 504 -9.18 15.34 17.33
N THR A 505 -9.03 16.11 18.40
CA THR A 505 -8.87 17.59 18.31
C THR A 505 -7.53 17.97 17.67
N THR A 506 -6.48 17.23 18.01
CA THR A 506 -5.15 17.39 17.40
C THR A 506 -5.19 17.09 15.91
N SER A 507 -5.86 16.00 15.52
CA SER A 507 -6.01 15.62 14.11
C SER A 507 -6.71 16.71 13.32
N ALA A 508 -7.79 17.24 13.86
CA ALA A 508 -8.57 18.31 13.25
C ALA A 508 -7.72 19.59 13.05
N ALA A 509 -6.99 20.01 14.09
CA ALA A 509 -6.13 21.19 14.05
C ALA A 509 -5.00 21.03 13.00
N TRP A 510 -4.27 19.92 13.06
CA TRP A 510 -3.18 19.66 12.11
C TRP A 510 -3.62 19.52 10.66
N ALA A 511 -4.82 18.97 10.43
CA ALA A 511 -5.38 18.88 9.09
C ALA A 511 -5.61 20.28 8.49
N ILE A 512 -6.24 21.17 9.26
CA ILE A 512 -6.54 22.55 8.82
C ILE A 512 -5.24 23.35 8.66
N GLU A 513 -4.33 23.30 9.64
CA GLU A 513 -3.05 23.98 9.57
C GLU A 513 -2.23 23.51 8.37
N GLY A 514 -2.16 22.17 8.14
CA GLY A 514 -1.45 21.60 7.00
C GLY A 514 -1.98 22.11 5.67
N ALA A 515 -3.30 22.18 5.50
CA ALA A 515 -3.93 22.71 4.30
C ALA A 515 -3.65 24.21 4.11
N ALA A 516 -3.70 25.01 5.20
CA ALA A 516 -3.39 26.43 5.18
C ALA A 516 -1.92 26.69 4.83
N VAL A 517 -0.99 25.90 5.39
CA VAL A 517 0.45 25.99 5.10
C VAL A 517 0.73 25.62 3.64
N VAL A 518 0.09 24.56 3.09
CA VAL A 518 0.21 24.22 1.65
C VAL A 518 -0.28 25.38 0.78
N TRP A 519 -1.44 25.95 1.10
CA TRP A 519 -2.00 27.08 0.37
C TRP A 519 -1.04 28.29 0.37
N LEU A 520 -0.49 28.64 1.52
CA LEU A 520 0.46 29.76 1.67
C LEU A 520 1.79 29.48 0.95
N ALA A 521 2.30 28.24 1.05
CA ALA A 521 3.55 27.81 0.45
C ALA A 521 3.54 27.90 -1.09
N VAL A 522 2.41 27.51 -1.71
CA VAL A 522 2.22 27.65 -3.16
C VAL A 522 2.24 29.13 -3.58
N ARG A 523 1.57 30.02 -2.83
CA ARG A 523 1.58 31.46 -3.09
C ARG A 523 2.97 32.09 -2.95
N GLN A 524 3.74 31.61 -1.96
CA GLN A 524 5.11 32.08 -1.72
C GLN A 524 6.16 31.36 -2.59
N LYS A 525 5.77 30.33 -3.33
CA LYS A 525 6.67 29.47 -4.15
C LYS A 525 7.83 28.88 -3.33
N ARG A 526 7.54 28.35 -2.10
CA ARG A 526 8.54 27.78 -1.19
C ARG A 526 8.28 26.28 -0.95
N LEU A 527 9.24 25.42 -1.33
CA LEU A 527 9.11 23.97 -1.22
C LEU A 527 9.15 23.42 0.21
N LEU A 528 9.96 24.00 1.11
CA LEU A 528 10.06 23.53 2.50
C LEU A 528 8.73 23.66 3.26
N PRO A 529 8.07 24.84 3.31
CA PRO A 529 6.74 24.95 3.90
C PRO A 529 5.70 24.06 3.20
N PHE A 530 5.81 23.91 1.88
CA PHE A 530 4.93 23.02 1.13
C PHE A 530 5.02 21.55 1.62
N GLY A 531 6.25 21.03 1.72
CA GLY A 531 6.50 19.67 2.24
C GLY A 531 6.05 19.52 3.70
N PHE A 532 6.27 20.55 4.53
CA PHE A 532 5.84 20.58 5.93
C PHE A 532 4.30 20.54 6.04
N GLY A 533 3.57 21.30 5.24
CA GLY A 533 2.10 21.28 5.24
C GLY A 533 1.51 19.93 4.80
N LEU A 534 2.13 19.26 3.84
CA LEU A 534 1.74 17.89 3.47
C LEU A 534 2.03 16.88 4.59
N LEU A 535 3.21 17.01 5.25
CA LEU A 535 3.58 16.18 6.38
C LEU A 535 2.58 16.33 7.54
N MET A 536 2.12 17.56 7.81
CA MET A 536 1.11 17.82 8.84
C MET A 536 -0.23 17.13 8.54
N GLN A 537 -0.67 17.09 7.27
CA GLN A 537 -1.90 16.37 6.91
C GLN A 537 -1.76 14.85 7.11
N VAL A 538 -0.57 14.29 6.85
CA VAL A 538 -0.28 12.87 7.15
C VAL A 538 -0.20 12.64 8.67
N ALA A 539 0.46 13.54 9.40
CA ALA A 539 0.57 13.48 10.86
C ALA A 539 -0.80 13.61 11.55
N ALA A 540 -1.74 14.39 10.97
CA ALA A 540 -3.12 14.46 11.41
C ALA A 540 -3.81 13.10 11.40
N ALA A 541 -3.60 12.30 10.35
CA ALA A 541 -4.10 10.93 10.30
C ALA A 541 -3.43 10.03 11.36
N GLY A 542 -2.11 10.16 11.55
CA GLY A 542 -1.38 9.46 12.61
C GLY A 542 -1.94 9.76 14.00
N ALA A 543 -2.20 11.04 14.30
CA ALA A 543 -2.81 11.48 15.55
C ALA A 543 -4.25 10.92 15.73
N PHE A 544 -5.00 10.80 14.64
CA PHE A 544 -6.31 10.15 14.67
C PHE A 544 -6.20 8.67 15.02
N PHE A 545 -5.31 7.92 14.38
CA PHE A 545 -5.15 6.49 14.66
C PHE A 545 -4.69 6.22 16.09
N THR A 546 -3.84 7.07 16.67
CA THR A 546 -3.48 6.94 18.09
C THR A 546 -4.69 7.11 19.03
N SER A 547 -5.69 7.89 18.62
CA SER A 547 -6.92 8.08 19.40
C SER A 547 -7.82 6.86 19.44
N LEU A 548 -7.74 5.97 18.43
CA LEU A 548 -8.49 4.71 18.38
C LEU A 548 -8.00 3.68 19.41
N LEU A 549 -6.75 3.84 19.90
CA LEU A 549 -6.17 3.00 20.95
C LEU A 549 -6.66 3.39 22.35
N GLY A 550 -7.37 4.51 22.50
CA GLY A 550 -7.94 4.98 23.75
C GLY A 550 -9.35 4.44 24.01
N PRO A 551 -9.87 4.61 25.23
CA PRO A 551 -11.23 4.18 25.55
C PRO A 551 -12.25 4.96 24.70
N ALA A 552 -13.18 4.21 24.10
CA ALA A 552 -14.24 4.80 23.28
C ALA A 552 -15.19 5.64 24.18
N ALA A 553 -15.43 6.89 23.80
CA ALA A 553 -16.41 7.73 24.49
C ALA A 553 -17.82 7.13 24.36
N ALA A 554 -18.41 6.79 25.51
CA ALA A 554 -19.68 6.05 25.58
C ALA A 554 -20.92 6.84 25.09
N THR A 555 -20.82 8.16 24.95
CA THR A 555 -21.97 9.04 24.64
C THR A 555 -21.59 10.04 23.56
N ALA A 556 -21.74 9.65 22.32
CA ALA A 556 -21.56 10.59 21.22
C ALA A 556 -22.85 10.67 20.41
N LEU A 557 -23.31 11.90 20.16
CA LEU A 557 -24.38 12.18 19.20
C LEU A 557 -23.94 11.72 17.80
N PRO A 558 -24.84 11.14 17.01
CA PRO A 558 -24.53 10.82 15.61
C PRO A 558 -24.05 12.08 14.86
N VAL A 559 -23.03 11.95 14.04
CA VAL A 559 -22.42 13.02 13.22
C VAL A 559 -21.71 14.13 14.04
N LEU A 560 -22.19 14.46 15.25
CA LEU A 560 -21.63 15.52 16.11
C LEU A 560 -20.73 14.91 17.20
N ASN A 561 -19.82 14.03 16.81
CA ASN A 561 -18.82 13.44 17.71
C ASN A 561 -17.39 13.80 17.29
N GLY A 562 -16.48 13.80 18.25
CA GLY A 562 -15.08 14.18 18.02
C GLY A 562 -14.35 13.36 16.94
N PRO A 563 -14.44 12.03 16.95
CA PRO A 563 -13.86 11.18 15.91
C PRO A 563 -14.36 11.51 14.50
N TYR A 564 -15.69 11.60 14.30
CA TYR A 564 -16.24 11.90 12.98
C TYR A 564 -15.86 13.30 12.48
N ILE A 565 -15.91 14.32 13.35
CA ILE A 565 -15.50 15.68 13.01
C ILE A 565 -14.02 15.72 12.62
N ALA A 566 -13.16 14.98 13.32
CA ALA A 566 -11.75 14.89 12.95
C ALA A 566 -11.55 14.26 11.57
N MET A 567 -12.22 13.13 11.29
CA MET A 567 -12.19 12.49 9.96
C MET A 567 -12.70 13.43 8.87
N LEU A 568 -13.80 14.14 9.14
CA LEU A 568 -14.37 15.13 8.22
C LEU A 568 -13.41 16.28 7.92
N LEU A 569 -12.71 16.80 8.92
CA LEU A 569 -11.75 17.89 8.74
C LEU A 569 -10.49 17.43 8.01
N ILE A 570 -9.99 16.22 8.26
CA ILE A 570 -8.90 15.61 7.47
C ILE A 570 -9.35 15.45 6.00
N ALA A 571 -10.58 14.96 5.79
CA ALA A 571 -11.14 14.82 4.45
C ALA A 571 -11.22 16.15 3.71
N LEU A 572 -11.79 17.17 4.35
CA LEU A 572 -11.94 18.51 3.77
C LEU A 572 -10.58 19.18 3.50
N ALA A 573 -9.59 19.01 4.39
CA ALA A 573 -8.24 19.51 4.19
C ALA A 573 -7.56 18.86 2.97
N GLY A 574 -7.68 17.53 2.83
CA GLY A 574 -7.17 16.81 1.67
C GLY A 574 -7.86 17.21 0.36
N LEU A 575 -9.20 17.31 0.37
CA LEU A 575 -9.99 17.75 -0.79
C LEU A 575 -9.67 19.19 -1.18
N PHE A 576 -9.53 20.11 -0.21
CA PHE A 576 -9.12 21.50 -0.46
C PHE A 576 -7.73 21.56 -1.08
N THR A 577 -6.78 20.83 -0.53
CA THR A 577 -5.39 20.74 -1.06
C THR A 577 -5.42 20.20 -2.49
N GLY A 578 -6.20 19.14 -2.73
CA GLY A 578 -6.38 18.54 -4.05
C GLY A 578 -6.97 19.51 -5.08
N TRP A 579 -8.02 20.22 -4.70
CA TRP A 579 -8.63 21.24 -5.52
C TRP A 579 -7.67 22.39 -5.84
N TRP A 580 -6.94 22.88 -4.81
CA TRP A 580 -6.03 24.02 -4.97
C TRP A 580 -4.86 23.68 -5.89
N LEU A 581 -4.26 22.50 -5.74
CA LEU A 581 -3.08 22.09 -6.51
C LEU A 581 -3.43 21.64 -7.94
N HIS A 582 -4.58 20.98 -8.13
CA HIS A 582 -4.96 20.45 -9.43
C HIS A 582 -5.82 21.42 -10.25
N GLY A 583 -6.74 22.14 -9.60
CA GLY A 583 -7.73 22.98 -10.25
C GLY A 583 -7.26 24.40 -10.59
N ARG A 584 -6.19 24.87 -9.97
CA ARG A 584 -5.67 26.24 -10.15
C ARG A 584 -4.38 26.26 -10.94
N GLY A 585 -4.32 27.14 -11.95
CA GLY A 585 -3.15 27.29 -12.83
C GLY A 585 -1.86 27.77 -12.12
N GLU A 586 -2.00 28.47 -10.97
CA GLU A 586 -0.87 28.98 -10.18
C GLU A 586 0.10 27.87 -9.71
N ALA A 587 -0.42 26.74 -9.23
CA ALA A 587 0.40 25.62 -8.78
C ALA A 587 1.12 24.94 -9.95
N ARG A 588 0.45 24.74 -11.07
CA ARG A 588 1.04 24.17 -12.30
C ARG A 588 2.12 25.08 -12.88
N ALA A 589 1.93 26.41 -12.79
CA ALA A 589 2.92 27.38 -13.25
C ALA A 589 4.19 27.38 -12.39
N TRP A 590 4.10 26.95 -11.16
CA TRP A 590 5.26 26.82 -10.26
C TRP A 590 6.06 25.52 -10.54
N HIS A 591 5.39 24.35 -10.56
CA HIS A 591 6.00 23.06 -10.92
C HIS A 591 5.02 22.16 -11.67
N ALA A 592 5.49 21.50 -12.71
CA ALA A 592 4.68 20.63 -13.58
C ALA A 592 4.07 19.40 -12.85
N TRP A 593 4.69 18.93 -11.77
CA TRP A 593 4.23 17.78 -10.97
C TRP A 593 3.18 18.13 -9.88
N MET A 594 2.89 19.40 -9.66
CA MET A 594 1.91 19.83 -8.65
C MET A 594 0.51 19.22 -8.83
N PRO A 595 -0.05 19.12 -10.05
CA PRO A 595 -1.35 18.49 -10.25
C PRO A 595 -1.40 17.03 -9.85
N GLU A 596 -0.27 16.30 -9.92
CA GLU A 596 -0.19 14.88 -9.51
C GLU A 596 -0.30 14.76 -7.99
N ILE A 597 0.39 15.61 -7.24
CA ILE A 597 0.21 15.71 -5.78
C ILE A 597 -1.21 16.16 -5.44
N GLY A 598 -1.77 17.09 -6.23
CA GLY A 598 -3.16 17.49 -6.06
C GLY A 598 -4.14 16.33 -6.25
N ALA A 599 -3.90 15.45 -7.22
CA ALA A 599 -4.70 14.24 -7.40
C ALA A 599 -4.54 13.26 -6.23
N ALA A 600 -3.32 13.08 -5.72
CA ALA A 600 -3.07 12.25 -4.54
C ALA A 600 -3.74 12.82 -3.29
N ALA A 601 -3.68 14.13 -3.06
CA ALA A 601 -4.35 14.80 -1.94
C ALA A 601 -5.89 14.71 -2.05
N ALA A 602 -6.43 14.80 -3.26
CA ALA A 602 -7.86 14.60 -3.50
C ALA A 602 -8.30 13.16 -3.18
N ALA A 603 -7.51 12.18 -3.61
CA ALA A 603 -7.76 10.77 -3.30
C ALA A 603 -7.66 10.51 -1.79
N TRP A 604 -6.67 11.09 -1.11
CA TRP A 604 -6.53 11.06 0.34
C TRP A 604 -7.75 11.65 1.06
N GLY A 605 -8.19 12.85 0.64
CA GLY A 605 -9.37 13.48 1.21
C GLY A 605 -10.65 12.68 0.96
N LEU A 606 -10.81 12.09 -0.23
CA LEU A 606 -11.95 11.24 -0.55
C LEU A 606 -11.94 9.93 0.28
N LEU A 607 -10.78 9.34 0.52
CA LEU A 607 -10.62 8.18 1.37
C LEU A 607 -11.14 8.47 2.79
N TRP A 608 -10.73 9.58 3.40
CA TRP A 608 -11.18 9.99 4.73
C TRP A 608 -12.67 10.35 4.77
N TRP A 609 -13.19 10.97 3.71
CA TRP A 609 -14.62 11.24 3.56
C TRP A 609 -15.45 9.97 3.56
N VAL A 610 -15.07 9.00 2.73
CA VAL A 610 -15.79 7.71 2.61
C VAL A 610 -15.63 6.89 3.88
N SER A 611 -14.41 6.77 4.42
CA SER A 611 -14.15 6.01 5.65
C SER A 611 -14.89 6.61 6.85
N GLY A 612 -14.92 7.94 6.96
CA GLY A 612 -15.66 8.64 8.02
C GLY A 612 -17.15 8.41 7.94
N GLY A 613 -17.73 8.54 6.75
CA GLY A 613 -19.16 8.29 6.54
C GLY A 613 -19.56 6.84 6.81
N LEU A 614 -18.77 5.88 6.32
CA LEU A 614 -19.01 4.46 6.58
C LEU A 614 -18.83 4.10 8.06
N HIS A 615 -17.78 4.62 8.69
CA HIS A 615 -17.56 4.43 10.14
C HIS A 615 -18.77 4.90 10.96
N GLU A 616 -19.27 6.08 10.65
CA GLU A 616 -20.43 6.64 11.36
C GLU A 616 -21.70 5.82 11.16
N ILE A 617 -21.95 5.36 9.92
CA ILE A 617 -23.09 4.48 9.59
C ILE A 617 -22.98 3.17 10.39
N LEU A 618 -21.79 2.54 10.43
CA LEU A 618 -21.56 1.29 11.16
C LEU A 618 -21.72 1.47 12.67
N VAL A 619 -21.15 2.53 13.22
CA VAL A 619 -21.27 2.85 14.66
C VAL A 619 -22.73 3.14 15.05
N TYR A 620 -23.46 3.86 14.20
CA TYR A 620 -24.88 4.10 14.42
C TYR A 620 -25.70 2.80 14.39
N ALA A 621 -25.46 1.97 13.36
CA ALA A 621 -26.12 0.68 13.21
C ALA A 621 -25.88 -0.23 14.42
N SER A 622 -24.62 -0.36 14.86
CA SER A 622 -24.26 -1.21 16.02
C SER A 622 -24.83 -0.75 17.36
N ARG A 623 -25.22 0.53 17.48
CA ARG A 623 -25.73 1.09 18.75
C ARG A 623 -27.24 1.24 18.83
N HIS A 624 -27.91 1.39 17.68
CA HIS A 624 -29.32 1.81 17.62
C HIS A 624 -30.20 0.88 16.79
N VAL A 625 -29.61 -0.12 16.11
CA VAL A 625 -30.38 -1.05 15.26
C VAL A 625 -30.12 -2.46 15.71
N ASP A 626 -31.03 -3.02 16.52
CA ASP A 626 -30.86 -4.38 17.07
C ASP A 626 -31.19 -5.48 16.04
N LEU A 627 -32.27 -5.29 15.29
CA LEU A 627 -32.72 -6.20 14.24
C LEU A 627 -32.50 -5.54 12.86
N HIS A 628 -31.89 -6.23 11.93
CA HIS A 628 -31.64 -5.74 10.56
C HIS A 628 -30.54 -4.65 10.42
N ALA A 629 -29.51 -4.70 11.27
CA ALA A 629 -28.36 -3.78 11.20
C ALA A 629 -27.70 -3.78 9.82
N ASP A 630 -27.49 -4.94 9.20
CA ASP A 630 -26.89 -5.09 7.88
C ASP A 630 -27.69 -4.38 6.79
N ARG A 631 -29.01 -4.49 6.87
CA ARG A 631 -29.91 -3.79 5.95
C ARG A 631 -29.81 -2.27 6.07
N PHE A 632 -29.84 -1.76 7.32
CA PHE A 632 -29.67 -0.33 7.57
C PHE A 632 -28.35 0.17 7.00
N VAL A 633 -27.26 -0.59 7.18
CA VAL A 633 -25.91 -0.24 6.66
C VAL A 633 -25.93 -0.12 5.13
N VAL A 634 -26.56 -1.07 4.43
CA VAL A 634 -26.64 -1.04 2.97
C VAL A 634 -27.44 0.17 2.49
N ASP A 635 -28.62 0.41 3.08
CA ASP A 635 -29.52 1.51 2.71
C ASP A 635 -28.90 2.89 2.99
N ALA A 636 -28.33 3.08 4.18
CA ALA A 636 -27.66 4.31 4.56
C ALA A 636 -26.41 4.57 3.69
N THR A 637 -25.66 3.52 3.35
CA THR A 637 -24.49 3.63 2.46
C THR A 637 -24.92 4.02 1.04
N ALA A 638 -26.03 3.50 0.52
CA ALA A 638 -26.56 3.88 -0.78
C ALA A 638 -26.93 5.37 -0.82
N LEU A 639 -27.59 5.90 0.21
CA LEU A 639 -27.90 7.33 0.34
C LEU A 639 -26.65 8.19 0.47
N PHE A 640 -25.70 7.76 1.29
CA PHE A 640 -24.42 8.45 1.46
C PHE A 640 -23.62 8.52 0.16
N ALA A 641 -23.54 7.41 -0.57
CA ALA A 641 -22.88 7.36 -1.87
C ALA A 641 -23.56 8.28 -2.89
N ALA A 642 -24.90 8.27 -2.95
CA ALA A 642 -25.67 9.14 -3.81
C ALA A 642 -25.46 10.64 -3.49
N GLY A 643 -25.49 10.99 -2.20
CA GLY A 643 -25.17 12.34 -1.71
C GLY A 643 -23.76 12.78 -2.06
N THR A 644 -22.77 11.91 -1.84
CA THR A 644 -21.36 12.15 -2.19
C THR A 644 -21.18 12.39 -3.69
N ALA A 645 -21.76 11.55 -4.52
CA ALA A 645 -21.70 11.67 -5.98
C ALA A 645 -22.33 12.98 -6.47
N TRP A 646 -23.45 13.37 -5.88
CA TRP A 646 -24.15 14.62 -6.22
C TRP A 646 -23.34 15.84 -5.78
N LEU A 647 -22.80 15.85 -4.57
CA LEU A 647 -21.89 16.89 -4.09
C LEU A 647 -20.66 17.03 -4.99
N ALA A 648 -20.06 15.92 -5.38
CA ALA A 648 -18.93 15.90 -6.29
C ALA A 648 -19.28 16.48 -7.67
N HIS A 649 -20.46 16.16 -8.20
CA HIS A 649 -20.97 16.75 -9.46
C HIS A 649 -21.18 18.26 -9.35
N VAL A 650 -21.70 18.74 -8.23
CA VAL A 650 -21.86 20.19 -7.96
C VAL A 650 -20.50 20.86 -7.83
N ALA A 651 -19.55 20.22 -7.09
CA ALA A 651 -18.18 20.73 -6.93
C ALA A 651 -17.46 20.83 -8.27
N ARG A 652 -17.59 19.84 -9.16
CA ARG A 652 -17.05 19.91 -10.52
C ARG A 652 -17.52 21.16 -11.26
N ARG A 653 -18.82 21.45 -11.18
CA ARG A 653 -19.43 22.59 -11.90
C ARG A 653 -19.08 23.94 -11.26
N ARG A 654 -19.17 24.03 -9.92
CA ARG A 654 -18.99 25.30 -9.21
C ARG A 654 -17.51 25.67 -9.05
N LEU A 655 -16.64 24.68 -8.82
CA LEU A 655 -15.22 24.88 -8.57
C LEU A 655 -14.36 24.63 -9.82
N ALA A 656 -14.96 24.31 -10.96
CA ALA A 656 -14.27 23.96 -12.22
C ALA A 656 -13.18 22.87 -11.99
N TRP A 657 -13.48 21.86 -11.14
CA TRP A 657 -12.53 20.85 -10.70
C TRP A 657 -12.77 19.50 -11.40
N PRO A 658 -11.95 19.11 -12.39
CA PRO A 658 -12.18 17.92 -13.20
C PRO A 658 -12.17 16.60 -12.39
N LEU A 659 -11.30 16.50 -11.37
CA LEU A 659 -11.20 15.29 -10.54
C LEU A 659 -12.48 14.99 -9.74
N ALA A 660 -13.29 15.98 -9.44
CA ALA A 660 -14.56 15.78 -8.76
C ALA A 660 -15.59 15.00 -9.60
N GLU A 661 -15.30 14.67 -10.86
CA GLU A 661 -16.16 13.79 -11.67
C GLU A 661 -16.07 12.32 -11.26
N TRP A 662 -14.92 11.88 -10.73
CA TRP A 662 -14.69 10.48 -10.41
C TRP A 662 -15.68 9.89 -9.38
N PRO A 663 -15.99 10.56 -8.25
CA PRO A 663 -17.02 10.06 -7.33
C PRO A 663 -18.41 9.98 -7.96
N ALA A 664 -18.74 10.91 -8.89
CA ALA A 664 -20.02 10.88 -9.60
C ALA A 664 -20.10 9.71 -10.60
N LEU A 665 -18.99 9.31 -11.23
CA LEU A 665 -18.91 8.12 -12.08
C LEU A 665 -18.90 6.82 -11.24
N ALA A 666 -18.33 6.86 -10.04
CA ALA A 666 -18.23 5.71 -9.14
C ALA A 666 -19.58 5.31 -8.50
N LEU A 667 -20.60 6.19 -8.53
CA LEU A 667 -21.90 5.89 -7.92
C LEU A 667 -22.51 4.61 -8.48
N THR A 668 -22.53 4.45 -9.79
CA THR A 668 -23.15 3.26 -10.42
C THR A 668 -22.46 1.95 -10.02
N PRO A 669 -21.12 1.81 -10.06
CA PRO A 669 -20.43 0.62 -9.51
C PRO A 669 -20.71 0.39 -8.03
N VAL A 670 -20.75 1.45 -7.22
CA VAL A 670 -21.05 1.33 -5.79
C VAL A 670 -22.47 0.81 -5.57
N LEU A 671 -23.48 1.35 -6.27
CA LEU A 671 -24.84 0.85 -6.19
C LEU A 671 -24.98 -0.60 -6.65
N ALA A 672 -24.22 -1.01 -7.66
CA ALA A 672 -24.18 -2.41 -8.10
C ALA A 672 -23.63 -3.34 -7.02
N LEU A 673 -22.54 -2.96 -6.35
CA LEU A 673 -21.98 -3.71 -5.24
C LEU A 673 -22.92 -3.78 -4.05
N LEU A 674 -23.59 -2.68 -3.71
CA LEU A 674 -24.59 -2.64 -2.65
C LEU A 674 -25.82 -3.49 -3.00
N ALA A 675 -26.24 -3.51 -4.28
CA ALA A 675 -27.31 -4.38 -4.74
C ALA A 675 -26.94 -5.86 -4.60
N LEU A 676 -25.68 -6.23 -4.87
CA LEU A 676 -25.19 -7.59 -4.61
C LEU A 676 -25.25 -7.94 -3.11
N ARG A 677 -24.85 -7.00 -2.24
CA ARG A 677 -24.99 -7.20 -0.77
C ARG A 677 -26.46 -7.28 -0.33
N ALA A 678 -27.37 -6.64 -1.04
CA ALA A 678 -28.78 -6.71 -0.73
C ALA A 678 -29.35 -8.13 -0.90
N PHE A 679 -28.79 -9.00 -1.74
CA PHE A 679 -29.20 -10.40 -1.86
C PHE A 679 -29.00 -11.20 -0.57
N ASP A 680 -27.96 -10.87 0.22
CA ASP A 680 -27.70 -11.54 1.50
C ASP A 680 -28.41 -10.84 2.68
N ALA A 681 -28.53 -9.52 2.62
CA ALA A 681 -28.98 -8.71 3.76
C ALA A 681 -30.49 -8.46 3.82
N TYR A 682 -31.23 -8.76 2.75
CA TYR A 682 -32.65 -8.37 2.66
C TYR A 682 -33.63 -9.51 2.46
N GLU A 683 -34.78 -9.34 3.08
CA GLU A 683 -35.98 -10.03 2.64
C GLU A 683 -36.64 -9.31 1.44
N ALA A 684 -36.74 -7.98 1.42
CA ALA A 684 -37.27 -7.19 0.30
C ALA A 684 -36.56 -5.82 0.22
N PRO A 685 -35.87 -5.47 -0.89
CA PRO A 685 -35.11 -4.21 -1.00
C PRO A 685 -35.92 -2.94 -0.79
N LEU A 686 -37.15 -2.89 -1.28
CA LEU A 686 -38.04 -1.72 -1.18
C LEU A 686 -38.94 -1.77 0.08
N SER A 687 -38.47 -2.36 1.17
CA SER A 687 -39.18 -2.36 2.45
C SER A 687 -38.42 -1.52 3.48
N GLY A 688 -39.09 -1.00 4.52
CA GLY A 688 -38.49 -0.17 5.54
C GLY A 688 -37.79 1.07 4.96
N MET A 689 -36.54 1.34 5.40
CA MET A 689 -35.73 2.45 4.89
C MET A 689 -35.37 2.30 3.40
N GLY A 690 -35.26 1.06 2.91
CA GLY A 690 -34.94 0.77 1.53
C GLY A 690 -35.99 1.27 0.52
N ALA A 691 -37.26 1.40 0.94
CA ALA A 691 -38.31 1.98 0.12
C ALA A 691 -38.03 3.44 -0.29
N PHE A 692 -37.23 4.14 0.50
CA PHE A 692 -36.78 5.51 0.21
C PHE A 692 -35.35 5.51 -0.36
N ALA A 693 -34.46 4.75 0.24
CA ALA A 693 -33.03 4.78 -0.06
C ALA A 693 -32.72 4.37 -1.52
N TRP A 694 -33.27 3.24 -1.99
CA TRP A 694 -32.99 2.75 -3.34
C TRP A 694 -33.57 3.64 -4.46
N PRO A 695 -34.86 4.08 -4.40
CA PRO A 695 -35.37 5.01 -5.41
C PRO A 695 -34.58 6.31 -5.48
N VAL A 696 -34.18 6.88 -4.33
CA VAL A 696 -33.39 8.11 -4.30
C VAL A 696 -31.99 7.88 -4.87
N ALA A 697 -31.29 6.82 -4.47
CA ALA A 697 -29.92 6.53 -4.89
C ALA A 697 -29.87 6.18 -6.40
N VAL A 698 -30.78 5.32 -6.87
CA VAL A 698 -30.88 4.96 -8.30
C VAL A 698 -31.33 6.17 -9.12
N GLY A 699 -32.29 6.95 -8.63
CA GLY A 699 -32.75 8.18 -9.28
C GLY A 699 -31.62 9.21 -9.41
N ALA A 700 -30.81 9.38 -8.37
CA ALA A 700 -29.60 10.22 -8.40
C ALA A 700 -28.59 9.70 -9.45
N GLY A 701 -28.35 8.38 -9.50
CA GLY A 701 -27.48 7.75 -10.47
C GLY A 701 -27.95 7.97 -11.92
N LEU A 702 -29.22 7.73 -12.19
CA LEU A 702 -29.81 7.98 -13.50
C LEU A 702 -29.74 9.46 -13.90
N ALA A 703 -30.02 10.38 -12.96
CA ALA A 703 -29.94 11.81 -13.20
C ALA A 703 -28.49 12.27 -13.51
N LEU A 704 -27.49 11.68 -12.82
CA LEU A 704 -26.09 11.94 -13.11
C LEU A 704 -25.69 11.39 -14.49
N LEU A 705 -26.05 10.15 -14.83
CA LEU A 705 -25.80 9.56 -16.15
C LEU A 705 -26.45 10.40 -17.27
N TRP A 706 -27.67 10.90 -17.05
CA TRP A 706 -28.36 11.78 -18.00
C TRP A 706 -27.60 13.10 -18.20
N ARG A 707 -27.09 13.71 -17.12
CA ARG A 707 -26.33 14.97 -17.21
C ARG A 707 -24.95 14.75 -17.84
N GLN A 708 -24.30 13.64 -17.55
CA GLN A 708 -23.00 13.27 -18.11
C GLN A 708 -23.11 12.94 -19.61
N SER A 709 -24.20 12.29 -20.04
CA SER A 709 -24.44 11.99 -21.45
C SER A 709 -24.76 13.22 -22.33
N ARG A 710 -25.14 14.36 -21.71
CA ARG A 710 -25.44 15.63 -22.39
C ARG A 710 -24.35 16.69 -22.26
N GLY A 711 -23.25 16.42 -21.59
CA GLY A 711 -22.14 17.35 -21.40
C GLY A 711 -21.39 17.65 -22.71
N PRO A 712 -20.67 18.78 -22.81
CA PRO A 712 -19.94 19.20 -24.03
C PRO A 712 -18.93 18.17 -24.53
N ALA A 713 -18.49 17.25 -23.68
CA ALA A 713 -17.63 16.13 -24.09
C ALA A 713 -18.23 15.20 -25.15
N SER A 714 -19.57 15.12 -25.26
CA SER A 714 -20.24 14.36 -26.32
C SER A 714 -20.29 15.11 -27.65
N ALA A 715 -20.24 16.44 -27.63
CA ALA A 715 -20.22 17.29 -28.82
C ALA A 715 -18.80 17.49 -29.39
N ASP A 716 -17.78 17.53 -28.52
CA ASP A 716 -16.37 17.71 -28.92
C ASP A 716 -15.69 16.40 -29.34
N ALA A 717 -16.15 15.24 -28.86
CA ALA A 717 -15.74 13.93 -29.38
C ALA A 717 -16.18 13.74 -30.86
N ALA A 718 -17.26 14.43 -31.28
CA ALA A 718 -17.70 14.45 -32.69
C ALA A 718 -16.88 15.43 -33.55
N LYS A 719 -16.08 16.32 -33.00
CA LYS A 719 -15.31 17.37 -33.68
C LYS A 719 -13.79 17.29 -33.47
N GLY A 720 -13.22 16.11 -33.28
CA GLY A 720 -11.79 15.84 -33.43
C GLY A 720 -10.87 16.91 -32.82
N ALA A 721 -10.99 17.24 -31.55
CA ALA A 721 -10.11 18.22 -30.90
C ALA A 721 -9.08 17.55 -29.98
N ALA A 722 -7.86 17.59 -30.45
CA ALA A 722 -6.64 17.32 -29.68
C ALA A 722 -6.51 18.35 -28.55
N SER A 723 -6.91 18.02 -27.33
CA SER A 723 -6.31 18.60 -26.10
C SER A 723 -6.98 18.02 -24.84
N GLY A 724 -6.22 17.29 -24.04
CA GLY A 724 -6.50 16.99 -22.63
C GLY A 724 -7.12 15.63 -22.33
N ILE A 725 -6.48 14.92 -21.45
CA ILE A 725 -6.75 13.55 -20.97
C ILE A 725 -8.16 13.35 -20.33
N GLY A 726 -8.91 14.45 -20.06
CA GLY A 726 -10.17 14.39 -19.33
C GLY A 726 -11.43 14.00 -20.14
N PRO A 727 -11.68 14.50 -21.36
CA PRO A 727 -12.95 14.27 -22.05
C PRO A 727 -13.10 12.89 -22.69
N SER A 728 -12.00 12.25 -23.11
CA SER A 728 -12.05 10.99 -23.87
C SER A 728 -12.31 9.75 -22.98
N ILE A 729 -11.88 9.76 -21.72
CA ILE A 729 -12.08 8.65 -20.78
C ILE A 729 -13.54 8.59 -20.33
N ALA A 730 -14.14 9.75 -20.01
CA ALA A 730 -15.53 9.82 -19.59
C ALA A 730 -16.48 9.30 -20.70
N ALA A 731 -16.23 9.63 -21.96
CA ALA A 731 -17.05 9.17 -23.07
C ALA A 731 -17.02 7.63 -23.25
N GLY A 732 -15.86 7.00 -23.04
CA GLY A 732 -15.71 5.54 -23.12
C GLY A 732 -16.37 4.78 -21.97
N VAL A 733 -16.52 5.40 -20.80
CA VAL A 733 -17.04 4.75 -19.58
C VAL A 733 -18.56 4.88 -19.43
N ILE A 734 -19.19 5.89 -20.05
CA ILE A 734 -20.63 6.15 -19.88
C ILE A 734 -21.49 4.96 -20.34
N ALA A 735 -21.19 4.33 -21.47
CA ALA A 735 -21.98 3.20 -21.98
C ALA A 735 -21.89 1.95 -21.05
N PRO A 736 -20.73 1.54 -20.55
CA PRO A 736 -20.62 0.52 -19.49
C PRO A 736 -21.40 0.88 -18.22
N LEU A 737 -21.38 2.13 -17.77
CA LEU A 737 -22.13 2.56 -16.59
C LEU A 737 -23.66 2.44 -16.82
N HIS A 738 -24.16 2.74 -18.01
CA HIS A 738 -25.55 2.49 -18.36
C HIS A 738 -25.91 1.02 -18.30
N THR A 739 -25.02 0.14 -18.78
CA THR A 739 -25.19 -1.31 -18.70
C THR A 739 -25.25 -1.78 -17.24
N LEU A 740 -24.32 -1.32 -16.42
CA LEU A 740 -24.22 -1.68 -15.01
C LEU A 740 -25.43 -1.18 -14.20
N MET A 741 -25.89 0.05 -14.46
CA MET A 741 -27.10 0.60 -13.85
C MET A 741 -28.34 -0.21 -14.23
N PHE A 742 -28.41 -0.67 -15.48
CA PHE A 742 -29.49 -1.55 -15.92
C PHE A 742 -29.49 -2.89 -15.15
N TRP A 743 -28.33 -3.52 -14.98
CA TRP A 743 -28.22 -4.76 -14.19
C TRP A 743 -28.59 -4.57 -12.72
N THR A 744 -28.15 -3.42 -12.13
CA THR A 744 -28.52 -3.04 -10.75
C THR A 744 -30.03 -2.94 -10.58
N LEU A 745 -30.70 -2.25 -11.51
CA LEU A 745 -32.17 -2.13 -11.53
C LEU A 745 -32.83 -3.47 -11.70
N CYS A 746 -32.37 -4.28 -12.67
CA CYS A 746 -32.93 -5.60 -12.92
C CYS A 746 -32.80 -6.51 -11.70
N GLY A 747 -31.64 -6.52 -11.04
CA GLY A 747 -31.40 -7.30 -9.83
C GLY A 747 -32.32 -6.89 -8.68
N LEU A 748 -32.37 -5.58 -8.37
CA LEU A 748 -33.21 -5.06 -7.28
C LEU A 748 -34.70 -5.31 -7.51
N LEU A 749 -35.20 -5.04 -8.73
CA LEU A 749 -36.64 -5.25 -9.04
C LEU A 749 -37.03 -6.73 -9.04
N SER A 750 -36.14 -7.61 -9.49
CA SER A 750 -36.40 -9.05 -9.47
C SER A 750 -36.33 -9.62 -8.05
N LEU A 751 -35.40 -9.13 -7.24
CA LEU A 751 -35.31 -9.52 -5.83
C LEU A 751 -36.53 -9.02 -5.04
N GLU A 752 -36.98 -7.79 -5.27
CA GLU A 752 -38.21 -7.28 -4.67
C GLU A 752 -39.41 -8.13 -5.10
N GLY A 753 -39.54 -8.43 -6.38
CA GLY A 753 -40.62 -9.27 -6.92
C GLY A 753 -40.64 -10.67 -6.30
N PHE A 754 -39.44 -11.27 -6.14
CA PHE A 754 -39.27 -12.56 -5.49
C PHE A 754 -39.81 -12.55 -4.04
N TRP A 755 -39.36 -11.59 -3.22
CA TRP A 755 -39.75 -11.51 -1.82
C TRP A 755 -41.22 -11.13 -1.63
N ARG A 756 -41.77 -10.22 -2.48
CA ARG A 756 -43.19 -9.87 -2.44
C ARG A 756 -44.05 -11.04 -2.81
N LEU A 757 -43.68 -11.78 -3.86
CA LEU A 757 -44.44 -12.95 -4.27
C LEU A 757 -44.37 -14.06 -3.21
N ARG A 758 -43.17 -14.28 -2.62
CA ARG A 758 -43.01 -15.23 -1.50
C ARG A 758 -43.80 -14.87 -0.25
N ALA A 759 -43.90 -13.56 0.07
CA ALA A 759 -44.70 -13.09 1.18
C ALA A 759 -46.21 -13.23 0.94
N PHE A 760 -46.64 -13.13 -0.34
CA PHE A 760 -48.04 -13.29 -0.73
C PHE A 760 -48.43 -14.76 -0.92
N VAL A 761 -47.56 -15.57 -1.50
CA VAL A 761 -47.73 -17.01 -1.72
C VAL A 761 -46.45 -17.72 -1.26
N PRO A 762 -46.40 -18.18 0.00
CA PRO A 762 -45.20 -18.79 0.55
C PRO A 762 -44.93 -20.22 0.04
N GLU A 763 -45.96 -20.90 -0.44
CA GLU A 763 -45.92 -22.29 -0.88
C GLU A 763 -45.80 -22.41 -2.41
N GLY A 764 -45.37 -23.59 -2.88
CA GLY A 764 -45.31 -23.94 -4.29
C GLY A 764 -44.16 -23.23 -5.06
N ALA A 765 -44.20 -23.35 -6.39
CA ALA A 765 -43.16 -22.86 -7.31
C ALA A 765 -43.25 -21.38 -7.63
N TRP A 766 -44.14 -20.59 -6.96
CA TRP A 766 -44.36 -19.18 -7.25
C TRP A 766 -43.12 -18.31 -7.00
N SER A 767 -42.49 -18.50 -5.85
CA SER A 767 -41.30 -17.72 -5.48
C SER A 767 -40.13 -17.96 -6.45
N TRP A 768 -39.94 -19.25 -6.85
CA TRP A 768 -38.95 -19.59 -7.85
C TRP A 768 -39.25 -19.00 -9.23
N SER A 769 -40.52 -18.99 -9.63
CA SER A 769 -41.02 -18.45 -10.90
C SER A 769 -40.91 -16.91 -10.95
N ALA A 770 -40.84 -16.22 -9.80
CA ALA A 770 -40.67 -14.76 -9.71
C ALA A 770 -39.45 -14.26 -10.43
N TRP A 771 -38.35 -15.01 -10.41
CA TRP A 771 -37.11 -14.64 -11.13
C TRP A 771 -37.33 -14.61 -12.64
N ALA A 772 -38.03 -15.59 -13.20
CA ALA A 772 -38.36 -15.63 -14.61
C ALA A 772 -39.37 -14.56 -14.99
N TYR A 773 -40.36 -14.29 -14.16
CA TYR A 773 -41.30 -13.18 -14.37
C TYR A 773 -40.56 -11.82 -14.37
N GLY A 774 -39.67 -11.57 -13.38
CA GLY A 774 -38.93 -10.33 -13.27
C GLY A 774 -37.99 -10.11 -14.45
N PHE A 775 -37.05 -11.03 -14.66
CA PHE A 775 -36.06 -10.89 -15.74
C PHE A 775 -36.71 -10.99 -17.14
N GLY A 776 -37.73 -11.84 -17.31
CA GLY A 776 -38.47 -12.00 -18.56
C GLY A 776 -39.22 -10.72 -18.94
N ALA A 777 -39.97 -10.13 -18.00
CA ALA A 777 -40.65 -8.85 -18.19
C ALA A 777 -39.67 -7.70 -18.51
N LEU A 778 -38.52 -7.62 -17.81
CA LEU A 778 -37.47 -6.62 -18.05
C LEU A 778 -36.82 -6.81 -19.43
N LEU A 779 -36.56 -8.04 -19.85
CA LEU A 779 -36.02 -8.34 -21.17
C LEU A 779 -37.03 -7.96 -22.27
N MET A 780 -38.33 -8.25 -22.09
CA MET A 780 -39.39 -7.83 -23.01
C MET A 780 -39.56 -6.31 -23.04
N LEU A 781 -39.50 -5.63 -21.88
CA LEU A 781 -39.61 -4.19 -21.79
C LEU A 781 -38.51 -3.50 -22.62
N VAL A 782 -37.23 -3.91 -22.43
CA VAL A 782 -36.08 -3.30 -23.12
C VAL A 782 -36.08 -3.61 -24.62
N SER A 783 -36.50 -4.80 -25.00
CA SER A 783 -36.51 -5.25 -26.39
C SER A 783 -37.73 -4.68 -27.18
N GLY A 784 -38.83 -4.44 -26.48
CA GLY A 784 -40.11 -3.97 -27.05
C GLY A 784 -40.37 -2.49 -26.81
N PRO A 785 -41.32 -2.11 -25.92
CA PRO A 785 -41.74 -0.72 -25.70
C PRO A 785 -40.62 0.19 -25.20
N GLY A 786 -39.73 -0.32 -24.35
CA GLY A 786 -38.58 0.43 -23.83
C GLY A 786 -37.61 0.87 -24.91
N SER A 787 -37.52 0.17 -26.02
CA SER A 787 -36.71 0.58 -27.17
C SER A 787 -37.11 1.89 -27.82
N ARG A 788 -38.35 2.37 -27.56
CA ARG A 788 -38.89 3.65 -28.03
C ARG A 788 -38.54 4.82 -27.13
N LEU A 789 -38.05 4.56 -25.91
CA LEU A 789 -37.60 5.58 -24.97
C LEU A 789 -36.36 6.30 -25.53
N ARG A 790 -36.53 7.61 -25.86
CA ARG A 790 -35.43 8.43 -26.43
C ARG A 790 -34.17 8.36 -25.58
N TRP A 791 -34.32 8.37 -24.28
CA TRP A 791 -33.28 8.18 -23.27
C TRP A 791 -33.86 7.27 -22.17
N PRO A 792 -33.08 6.32 -21.61
CA PRO A 792 -31.69 6.02 -21.93
C PRO A 792 -31.50 5.00 -23.06
N VAL A 793 -32.51 4.21 -23.40
CA VAL A 793 -32.39 3.00 -24.25
C VAL A 793 -32.04 3.32 -25.71
N ALA A 794 -32.72 4.29 -26.33
CA ALA A 794 -32.45 4.65 -27.73
C ALA A 794 -31.16 5.44 -27.89
N ALA A 795 -30.73 6.16 -26.83
CA ALA A 795 -29.41 6.84 -26.82
C ALA A 795 -28.24 5.85 -26.72
N PHE A 796 -28.41 4.71 -26.02
CA PHE A 796 -27.38 3.70 -25.78
C PHE A 796 -27.88 2.27 -26.12
N PRO A 797 -28.29 1.99 -27.37
CA PRO A 797 -28.97 0.74 -27.71
C PRO A 797 -28.10 -0.47 -27.48
N ARG A 798 -26.78 -0.42 -27.74
CA ARG A 798 -25.86 -1.51 -27.45
C ARG A 798 -25.71 -1.79 -25.95
N ALA A 799 -25.68 -0.75 -25.11
CA ALA A 799 -25.55 -0.90 -23.67
C ALA A 799 -26.76 -1.60 -23.03
N TYR A 800 -28.00 -1.28 -23.48
CA TYR A 800 -29.21 -1.88 -22.91
C TYR A 800 -29.65 -3.17 -23.60
N GLN A 801 -29.67 -3.19 -24.92
CA GLN A 801 -30.28 -4.26 -25.69
C GLN A 801 -29.32 -5.37 -26.08
N VAL A 802 -28.00 -5.12 -26.02
CA VAL A 802 -26.95 -6.14 -26.25
C VAL A 802 -26.27 -6.52 -24.95
N TRP A 803 -25.41 -5.62 -24.42
CA TRP A 803 -24.60 -5.93 -23.23
C TRP A 803 -25.46 -6.05 -21.95
N GLY A 804 -26.50 -5.25 -21.82
CA GLY A 804 -27.42 -5.31 -20.68
C GLY A 804 -28.34 -6.54 -20.75
N ALA A 805 -28.92 -6.80 -21.91
CA ALA A 805 -29.88 -7.86 -22.11
C ALA A 805 -29.26 -9.27 -22.18
N ALA A 806 -28.02 -9.43 -22.65
CA ALA A 806 -27.40 -10.72 -22.84
C ALA A 806 -27.23 -11.54 -21.52
N PRO A 807 -26.76 -10.97 -20.39
CA PRO A 807 -26.72 -11.69 -19.11
C PRO A 807 -28.10 -12.07 -18.59
N LEU A 808 -29.11 -11.20 -18.76
CA LEU A 808 -30.49 -11.54 -18.39
C LEU A 808 -31.01 -12.73 -19.17
N ALA A 809 -30.75 -12.74 -20.48
CA ALA A 809 -31.07 -13.87 -21.34
C ALA A 809 -30.34 -15.15 -20.89
N ALA A 810 -29.03 -15.06 -20.57
CA ALA A 810 -28.29 -16.20 -20.07
C ALA A 810 -28.85 -16.74 -18.74
N LEU A 811 -29.17 -15.86 -17.78
CA LEU A 811 -29.81 -16.24 -16.51
C LEU A 811 -31.18 -16.87 -16.72
N LEU A 812 -32.01 -16.33 -17.61
CA LEU A 812 -33.31 -16.92 -17.97
C LEU A 812 -33.15 -18.28 -18.63
N TRP A 813 -32.16 -18.48 -19.46
CA TRP A 813 -31.86 -19.77 -20.05
C TRP A 813 -31.41 -20.79 -19.01
N LEU A 814 -30.51 -20.39 -18.09
CA LEU A 814 -30.09 -21.25 -16.97
C LEU A 814 -31.28 -21.58 -16.05
N TRP A 815 -32.12 -20.57 -15.74
CA TRP A 815 -33.36 -20.78 -14.98
C TRP A 815 -34.28 -21.77 -15.71
N SER A 816 -34.41 -21.65 -17.03
CA SER A 816 -35.23 -22.56 -17.86
C SER A 816 -34.75 -24.00 -17.77
N ILE A 817 -33.45 -24.25 -17.72
CA ILE A 817 -32.88 -25.59 -17.52
C ILE A 817 -33.10 -26.02 -16.05
N ALA A 818 -32.78 -25.15 -15.09
CA ALA A 818 -32.96 -25.51 -13.68
C ALA A 818 -34.40 -25.73 -13.27
N SER A 819 -35.36 -25.03 -13.92
CA SER A 819 -36.79 -25.23 -13.68
C SER A 819 -37.25 -26.69 -13.94
N ALA A 820 -36.55 -27.44 -14.81
CA ALA A 820 -36.88 -28.83 -15.10
C ALA A 820 -36.68 -29.74 -13.88
N THR A 821 -35.92 -29.37 -12.86
CA THR A 821 -35.74 -30.15 -11.61
C THR A 821 -36.84 -29.89 -10.55
N SER A 822 -37.67 -28.86 -10.73
CA SER A 822 -38.79 -28.56 -9.84
C SER A 822 -40.05 -29.32 -10.27
N ASP A 823 -40.82 -29.79 -9.29
CA ASP A 823 -42.12 -30.42 -9.46
C ASP A 823 -43.20 -29.46 -10.00
N GLY A 824 -42.97 -28.15 -9.87
CA GLY A 824 -43.89 -27.10 -10.36
C GLY A 824 -45.19 -27.03 -9.56
N ASP A 825 -45.15 -27.31 -8.26
CA ASP A 825 -46.30 -27.19 -7.38
C ASP A 825 -46.95 -25.81 -7.50
N ALA A 826 -48.27 -25.83 -7.77
CA ALA A 826 -49.07 -24.61 -7.99
C ALA A 826 -49.80 -24.14 -6.72
N SER A 827 -49.57 -24.76 -5.56
CA SER A 827 -50.25 -24.41 -4.31
C SER A 827 -50.25 -22.87 -4.08
N PRO A 828 -51.39 -22.29 -3.66
CA PRO A 828 -52.67 -22.88 -3.26
C PRO A 828 -53.63 -23.17 -4.41
N LEU A 829 -53.22 -23.00 -5.68
CA LEU A 829 -54.04 -23.25 -6.84
C LEU A 829 -54.01 -24.76 -7.26
N PHE A 830 -55.06 -25.22 -7.94
CA PHE A 830 -55.06 -26.55 -8.53
C PHE A 830 -54.05 -26.64 -9.68
N TRP A 831 -53.25 -27.71 -9.68
CA TRP A 831 -52.22 -27.87 -10.70
C TRP A 831 -52.83 -28.32 -12.06
N LEU A 832 -52.57 -27.53 -13.11
CA LEU A 832 -52.94 -27.80 -14.47
C LEU A 832 -51.72 -27.75 -15.41
N PRO A 833 -51.60 -28.69 -16.36
CA PRO A 833 -50.52 -28.60 -17.35
C PRO A 833 -50.61 -27.30 -18.12
N LEU A 834 -49.47 -26.64 -18.38
CA LEU A 834 -49.35 -25.34 -19.07
C LEU A 834 -49.91 -24.11 -18.31
N LEU A 835 -50.79 -24.33 -17.32
CA LEU A 835 -51.43 -23.22 -16.55
C LEU A 835 -50.97 -23.15 -15.11
N ASN A 836 -49.85 -23.78 -14.78
CA ASN A 836 -49.20 -23.61 -13.50
C ASN A 836 -48.15 -22.48 -13.52
N PRO A 837 -47.74 -21.93 -12.37
CA PRO A 837 -46.89 -20.74 -12.31
C PRO A 837 -45.56 -20.92 -13.03
N LEU A 838 -45.00 -22.14 -12.98
CA LEU A 838 -43.69 -22.43 -13.58
C LEU A 838 -43.78 -22.53 -15.11
N ASP A 839 -44.82 -23.15 -15.67
CA ASP A 839 -44.97 -23.26 -17.11
C ASP A 839 -45.40 -21.94 -17.77
N ILE A 840 -46.18 -21.11 -17.06
CA ILE A 840 -46.46 -19.72 -17.49
C ILE A 840 -45.19 -18.89 -17.53
N ALA A 841 -44.36 -19.01 -16.51
CA ALA A 841 -43.05 -18.35 -16.46
C ALA A 841 -42.13 -18.82 -17.62
N GLN A 842 -42.11 -20.13 -17.91
CA GLN A 842 -41.35 -20.71 -19.02
C GLN A 842 -41.82 -20.17 -20.37
N PHE A 843 -43.13 -20.08 -20.57
CA PHE A 843 -43.69 -19.50 -21.78
C PHE A 843 -43.30 -18.00 -21.93
N LEU A 844 -43.37 -17.21 -20.84
CA LEU A 844 -42.92 -15.83 -20.83
C LEU A 844 -41.43 -15.70 -21.22
N VAL A 845 -40.58 -16.62 -20.73
CA VAL A 845 -39.15 -16.69 -21.09
C VAL A 845 -38.99 -16.90 -22.60
N PHE A 846 -39.75 -17.83 -23.22
CA PHE A 846 -39.66 -18.03 -24.66
C PHE A 846 -40.11 -16.80 -25.46
N VAL A 847 -41.17 -16.15 -25.03
CA VAL A 847 -41.66 -14.89 -25.66
C VAL A 847 -40.61 -13.78 -25.53
N ALA A 848 -40.01 -13.65 -24.36
CA ALA A 848 -38.94 -12.69 -24.11
C ALA A 848 -37.70 -12.92 -24.99
N PHE A 849 -37.28 -14.18 -25.15
CA PHE A 849 -36.20 -14.55 -26.08
C PHE A 849 -36.55 -14.20 -27.54
N ALA A 850 -37.76 -14.58 -27.98
CA ALA A 850 -38.19 -14.23 -29.34
C ALA A 850 -38.22 -12.75 -29.60
N ALA A 851 -38.68 -11.95 -28.65
CA ALA A 851 -38.68 -10.49 -28.74
C ALA A 851 -37.24 -9.92 -28.81
N TRP A 852 -36.35 -10.43 -27.94
CA TRP A 852 -34.96 -10.00 -27.89
C TRP A 852 -34.18 -10.37 -29.15
N LEU A 853 -34.29 -11.60 -29.63
CA LEU A 853 -33.62 -12.07 -30.86
C LEU A 853 -34.08 -11.27 -32.08
N ARG A 854 -35.38 -10.97 -32.18
CA ARG A 854 -35.91 -10.07 -33.23
C ARG A 854 -35.27 -8.69 -33.15
N ARG A 855 -35.11 -8.16 -31.94
CA ARG A 855 -34.49 -6.85 -31.72
C ARG A 855 -32.99 -6.84 -32.08
N LEU A 856 -32.25 -7.86 -31.74
CA LEU A 856 -30.83 -8.00 -32.12
C LEU A 856 -30.67 -8.01 -33.65
N LYS A 857 -31.58 -8.70 -34.36
CA LYS A 857 -31.59 -8.70 -35.81
C LYS A 857 -31.80 -7.32 -36.39
N THR A 858 -32.69 -6.48 -35.81
CA THR A 858 -32.89 -5.09 -36.24
C THR A 858 -31.68 -4.18 -35.94
N LEU A 859 -30.82 -4.54 -35.01
CA LEU A 859 -29.58 -3.83 -34.70
C LEU A 859 -28.40 -4.27 -35.56
N GLY A 860 -28.61 -5.21 -36.50
CA GLY A 860 -27.54 -5.70 -37.41
C GLY A 860 -26.54 -6.63 -36.74
N ILE A 861 -26.90 -7.19 -35.58
CA ILE A 861 -26.02 -8.13 -34.88
C ILE A 861 -26.28 -9.52 -35.43
N ALA A 862 -25.29 -10.05 -36.16
CA ALA A 862 -25.34 -11.40 -36.72
C ALA A 862 -24.98 -12.43 -35.65
N TRP A 863 -25.95 -13.25 -35.25
CA TRP A 863 -25.70 -14.48 -34.54
C TRP A 863 -25.68 -15.63 -35.54
N HIS A 864 -25.06 -16.76 -35.20
CA HIS A 864 -25.16 -17.97 -36.01
C HIS A 864 -26.59 -18.52 -35.89
N PRO A 865 -27.47 -18.23 -36.84
CA PRO A 865 -28.89 -18.50 -36.71
C PRO A 865 -29.16 -19.99 -36.40
N ARG A 866 -28.38 -20.89 -37.03
CA ARG A 866 -28.54 -22.32 -36.81
C ARG A 866 -28.25 -22.79 -35.38
N ALA A 867 -27.25 -22.20 -34.71
CA ALA A 867 -26.92 -22.55 -33.33
C ALA A 867 -28.02 -22.12 -32.36
N VAL A 868 -28.58 -20.93 -32.55
CA VAL A 868 -29.70 -20.42 -31.74
C VAL A 868 -30.96 -21.30 -31.94
N ASP A 869 -31.26 -21.69 -33.17
CA ASP A 869 -32.41 -22.57 -33.48
C ASP A 869 -32.25 -23.93 -32.79
N TYR A 870 -31.05 -24.54 -32.82
CA TYR A 870 -30.79 -25.80 -32.13
C TYR A 870 -30.93 -25.68 -30.61
N VAL A 871 -30.39 -24.63 -30.00
CA VAL A 871 -30.53 -24.40 -28.56
C VAL A 871 -31.99 -24.19 -28.19
N ALA A 872 -32.72 -23.38 -28.97
CA ALA A 872 -34.16 -23.16 -28.73
C ALA A 872 -34.97 -24.48 -28.82
N ILE A 873 -34.73 -25.29 -29.83
CA ILE A 873 -35.41 -26.59 -30.00
C ILE A 873 -35.07 -27.51 -28.83
N ALA A 874 -33.79 -27.60 -28.42
CA ALA A 874 -33.39 -28.41 -27.29
C ALA A 874 -34.04 -27.96 -25.96
N THR A 875 -34.12 -26.64 -25.74
CA THR A 875 -34.73 -26.08 -24.53
C THR A 875 -36.24 -26.32 -24.50
N VAL A 876 -36.92 -26.15 -25.62
CA VAL A 876 -38.35 -26.49 -25.75
C VAL A 876 -38.61 -28.00 -25.54
N PHE A 877 -37.75 -28.84 -26.08
CA PHE A 877 -37.82 -30.27 -25.87
C PHE A 877 -37.64 -30.64 -24.39
N LEU A 878 -36.68 -30.05 -23.70
CA LEU A 878 -36.47 -30.23 -22.27
C LEU A 878 -37.69 -29.81 -21.46
N TRP A 879 -38.29 -28.66 -21.79
CA TRP A 879 -39.47 -28.16 -21.12
C TRP A 879 -40.67 -29.11 -21.26
N PHE A 880 -40.93 -29.62 -22.46
CA PHE A 880 -42.01 -30.56 -22.65
C PHE A 880 -41.78 -31.93 -21.95
N ASN A 881 -40.52 -32.38 -21.82
CA ASN A 881 -40.16 -33.49 -20.95
C ASN A 881 -40.53 -33.20 -19.49
N ALA A 882 -40.11 -32.06 -18.96
CA ALA A 882 -40.42 -31.65 -17.59
C ALA A 882 -41.96 -31.52 -17.38
N LEU A 883 -42.66 -30.91 -18.33
CA LEU A 883 -44.10 -30.78 -18.29
C LEU A 883 -44.81 -32.15 -18.18
N MET A 884 -44.35 -33.12 -18.97
CA MET A 884 -44.89 -34.48 -18.94
C MET A 884 -44.61 -35.15 -17.59
N LEU A 885 -43.38 -35.05 -17.09
CA LEU A 885 -43.00 -35.64 -15.80
C LEU A 885 -43.80 -35.00 -14.63
N ARG A 886 -44.04 -33.71 -14.66
CA ARG A 886 -44.87 -32.98 -13.69
C ARG A 886 -46.34 -33.47 -13.78
N THR A 887 -46.84 -33.69 -14.98
CA THR A 887 -48.18 -34.18 -15.16
C THR A 887 -48.35 -35.57 -14.50
N LEU A 888 -47.36 -36.43 -14.68
CA LEU A 888 -47.35 -37.75 -14.04
C LEU A 888 -47.20 -37.67 -12.53
N HIS A 889 -46.42 -36.72 -12.05
CA HIS A 889 -46.29 -36.45 -10.61
C HIS A 889 -47.65 -36.05 -10.00
N HIS A 890 -48.23 -34.97 -10.51
CA HIS A 890 -49.45 -34.39 -9.92
C HIS A 890 -50.71 -35.18 -10.18
N TRP A 891 -50.83 -35.88 -11.31
CA TRP A 891 -52.06 -36.63 -11.67
C TRP A 891 -51.99 -38.13 -11.39
N ALA A 892 -50.78 -38.73 -11.45
CA ALA A 892 -50.62 -40.16 -11.19
C ALA A 892 -49.92 -40.45 -9.84
N GLY A 893 -49.55 -39.44 -9.06
CA GLY A 893 -48.95 -39.55 -7.72
C GLY A 893 -47.52 -40.10 -7.66
N VAL A 894 -46.77 -40.07 -8.76
CA VAL A 894 -45.38 -40.53 -8.78
C VAL A 894 -44.50 -39.44 -8.14
N PRO A 895 -43.70 -39.77 -7.09
CA PRO A 895 -42.82 -38.73 -6.47
C PRO A 895 -41.88 -38.09 -7.50
N TYR A 896 -41.67 -36.72 -7.42
CA TYR A 896 -40.79 -35.99 -8.35
C TYR A 896 -39.31 -36.10 -7.89
N GLU A 897 -38.87 -37.37 -7.78
CA GLU A 897 -37.47 -37.69 -7.44
C GLU A 897 -36.92 -38.61 -8.53
N PHE A 898 -35.63 -38.40 -8.87
CA PHE A 898 -35.01 -39.13 -9.97
C PHE A 898 -35.09 -40.65 -9.78
N GLY A 899 -34.88 -41.17 -8.56
CA GLY A 899 -34.97 -42.57 -8.23
C GLY A 899 -36.38 -43.16 -8.47
N ALA A 900 -37.39 -42.52 -7.86
CA ALA A 900 -38.79 -42.93 -7.97
C ALA A 900 -39.30 -42.87 -9.42
N MET A 901 -38.90 -41.85 -10.18
CA MET A 901 -39.23 -41.70 -11.60
C MET A 901 -38.52 -42.73 -12.48
N ALA A 902 -37.31 -43.12 -12.14
CA ALA A 902 -36.55 -44.12 -12.87
C ALA A 902 -37.15 -45.54 -12.69
N GLU A 903 -37.70 -45.82 -11.51
CA GLU A 903 -38.32 -47.11 -11.19
C GLU A 903 -39.79 -47.22 -11.66
N SER A 904 -40.46 -46.07 -11.90
CA SER A 904 -41.87 -46.07 -12.33
C SER A 904 -42.03 -46.49 -13.77
N THR A 905 -42.74 -47.64 -13.98
CA THR A 905 -43.06 -48.16 -15.33
C THR A 905 -43.90 -47.19 -16.13
N LEU A 906 -44.82 -46.46 -15.48
CA LEU A 906 -45.66 -45.43 -16.11
C LEU A 906 -44.83 -44.27 -16.65
N VAL A 907 -43.86 -43.78 -15.88
CA VAL A 907 -42.95 -42.71 -16.31
C VAL A 907 -42.10 -43.20 -17.48
N GLN A 908 -41.52 -44.40 -17.38
CA GLN A 908 -40.63 -44.91 -18.40
C GLN A 908 -41.35 -45.10 -19.73
N ALA A 909 -42.57 -45.66 -19.69
CA ALA A 909 -43.42 -45.83 -20.86
C ALA A 909 -43.80 -44.48 -21.48
N SER A 910 -44.22 -43.50 -20.66
CA SER A 910 -44.61 -42.17 -21.12
C SER A 910 -43.46 -41.42 -21.80
N VAL A 911 -42.24 -41.47 -21.23
CA VAL A 911 -41.03 -40.89 -21.83
C VAL A 911 -40.72 -41.52 -23.18
N SER A 912 -40.81 -42.86 -23.27
CA SER A 912 -40.53 -43.60 -24.50
C SER A 912 -41.55 -43.28 -25.59
N VAL A 913 -42.83 -43.21 -25.27
CA VAL A 913 -43.89 -42.80 -26.20
C VAL A 913 -43.71 -41.36 -26.66
N TYR A 914 -43.46 -40.42 -25.72
CA TYR A 914 -43.26 -39.00 -26.03
C TYR A 914 -42.03 -38.79 -26.95
N TRP A 915 -40.88 -39.40 -26.65
CA TRP A 915 -39.68 -39.29 -27.48
C TRP A 915 -39.89 -39.86 -28.86
N THR A 916 -40.62 -40.96 -28.98
CA THR A 916 -40.96 -41.60 -30.25
C THR A 916 -41.86 -40.67 -31.10
N VAL A 917 -42.88 -40.05 -30.50
CA VAL A 917 -43.76 -39.10 -31.19
C VAL A 917 -42.98 -37.87 -31.66
N CYS A 918 -42.08 -37.32 -30.80
CA CYS A 918 -41.20 -36.21 -31.16
C CYS A 918 -40.24 -36.59 -32.31
N ALA A 919 -39.61 -37.75 -32.25
CA ALA A 919 -38.73 -38.25 -33.29
C ALA A 919 -39.48 -38.40 -34.64
N LEU A 920 -40.67 -39.02 -34.63
CA LEU A 920 -41.50 -39.16 -35.81
C LEU A 920 -41.91 -37.81 -36.40
N ALA A 921 -42.43 -36.90 -35.57
CA ALA A 921 -42.85 -35.57 -36.00
C ALA A 921 -41.68 -34.81 -36.62
N THR A 922 -40.48 -34.86 -35.96
CA THR A 922 -39.27 -34.21 -36.44
C THR A 922 -38.76 -34.80 -37.75
N THR A 923 -38.76 -36.11 -37.91
CA THR A 923 -38.31 -36.77 -39.14
C THR A 923 -39.25 -36.50 -40.27
N ILE A 924 -40.59 -36.58 -40.07
CA ILE A 924 -41.61 -36.28 -41.10
C ILE A 924 -41.49 -34.79 -41.53
N TRP A 925 -41.39 -33.88 -40.58
CA TRP A 925 -41.26 -32.44 -40.88
C TRP A 925 -39.99 -32.13 -41.63
N ALA A 926 -38.86 -32.73 -41.21
CA ALA A 926 -37.56 -32.59 -41.86
C ALA A 926 -37.58 -33.14 -43.29
N THR A 927 -38.21 -34.30 -43.52
CA THR A 927 -38.41 -34.89 -44.87
C THR A 927 -39.21 -33.95 -45.77
N ARG A 928 -40.36 -33.42 -45.29
CA ARG A 928 -41.23 -32.51 -46.06
C ARG A 928 -40.55 -31.18 -46.41
N ARG A 929 -39.61 -30.74 -45.58
CA ARG A 929 -38.84 -29.48 -45.76
C ARG A 929 -37.47 -29.68 -46.38
N GLY A 930 -37.02 -30.94 -46.66
CA GLY A 930 -35.70 -31.21 -47.22
C GLY A 930 -34.53 -30.93 -46.27
N LEU A 931 -34.75 -30.81 -44.94
CA LEU A 931 -33.77 -30.43 -43.91
C LEU A 931 -33.01 -31.64 -43.39
N ARG A 932 -31.96 -32.10 -44.13
CA ARG A 932 -31.11 -33.23 -43.72
C ARG A 932 -30.59 -33.19 -42.28
N PRO A 933 -30.01 -32.07 -41.77
CA PRO A 933 -29.53 -32.02 -40.39
C PRO A 933 -30.61 -32.32 -39.36
N LEU A 934 -31.78 -31.79 -39.55
CA LEU A 934 -32.92 -31.96 -38.63
C LEU A 934 -33.47 -33.39 -38.69
N TRP A 935 -33.43 -34.02 -39.87
CA TRP A 935 -33.77 -35.43 -40.02
C TRP A 935 -32.86 -36.35 -39.20
N PHE A 936 -31.51 -36.04 -39.18
CA PHE A 936 -30.56 -36.76 -38.34
C PHE A 936 -30.83 -36.59 -36.84
N VAL A 937 -31.28 -35.42 -36.41
CA VAL A 937 -31.68 -35.16 -35.00
C VAL A 937 -32.86 -36.07 -34.64
N GLY A 938 -33.93 -36.14 -35.47
CA GLY A 938 -35.07 -37.01 -35.24
C GLY A 938 -34.66 -38.49 -35.24
N ALA A 939 -33.83 -38.90 -36.19
CA ALA A 939 -33.32 -40.29 -36.27
C ALA A 939 -32.45 -40.65 -35.03
N ALA A 940 -31.62 -39.72 -34.55
CA ALA A 940 -30.81 -39.90 -33.35
C ALA A 940 -31.70 -40.01 -32.08
N LEU A 941 -32.75 -39.20 -31.98
CA LEU A 941 -33.70 -39.27 -30.86
C LEU A 941 -34.43 -40.65 -30.89
N LEU A 942 -34.79 -41.14 -32.07
CA LEU A 942 -35.38 -42.42 -32.19
C LEU A 942 -34.43 -43.59 -31.81
N ALA A 943 -33.17 -43.48 -32.27
CA ALA A 943 -32.14 -44.43 -31.87
C ALA A 943 -31.92 -44.45 -30.34
N LEU A 944 -31.88 -43.24 -29.73
CA LEU A 944 -31.78 -43.08 -28.27
C LEU A 944 -32.98 -43.72 -27.55
N THR A 945 -34.20 -43.54 -28.06
CA THR A 945 -35.40 -44.15 -27.51
C THR A 945 -35.34 -45.67 -27.57
N VAL A 946 -34.85 -46.24 -28.69
CA VAL A 946 -34.66 -47.69 -28.86
C VAL A 946 -33.61 -48.20 -27.86
N VAL A 947 -32.48 -47.51 -27.72
CA VAL A 947 -31.44 -47.85 -26.74
C VAL A 947 -31.99 -47.80 -25.31
N LYS A 948 -32.71 -46.72 -24.96
CA LYS A 948 -33.38 -46.56 -23.65
C LYS A 948 -34.32 -47.73 -23.38
N LEU A 949 -35.14 -48.09 -24.35
CA LEU A 949 -36.09 -49.20 -24.24
C LEU A 949 -35.38 -50.52 -23.94
N PHE A 950 -34.25 -50.81 -24.65
CA PHE A 950 -33.49 -52.02 -24.41
C PHE A 950 -32.76 -52.02 -23.05
N LEU A 951 -32.22 -50.91 -22.60
CA LEU A 951 -31.40 -50.87 -21.40
C LEU A 951 -32.22 -50.66 -20.12
N PHE A 952 -33.35 -49.94 -20.18
CA PHE A 952 -34.13 -49.53 -19.01
C PHE A 952 -35.53 -50.15 -18.99
N ASP A 953 -36.34 -49.95 -20.04
CA ASP A 953 -37.74 -50.33 -20.01
C ASP A 953 -37.93 -51.82 -19.99
N LEU A 954 -37.01 -52.55 -20.63
CA LEU A 954 -37.09 -54.04 -20.74
C LEU A 954 -36.29 -54.80 -19.67
N SER A 955 -35.50 -54.12 -18.86
CA SER A 955 -34.77 -54.73 -17.73
C SER A 955 -35.70 -55.10 -16.57
N HIS A 956 -36.83 -54.39 -16.43
CA HIS A 956 -37.74 -54.48 -15.28
C HIS A 956 -39.08 -55.21 -15.62
N VAL A 957 -39.29 -55.64 -16.89
CA VAL A 957 -40.56 -56.22 -17.34
C VAL A 957 -40.35 -57.67 -17.80
N THR A 958 -41.11 -58.56 -17.28
CA THR A 958 -41.10 -59.99 -17.63
C THR A 958 -42.42 -60.41 -18.24
N GLY A 959 -42.41 -61.20 -19.34
CA GLY A 959 -43.62 -61.83 -19.90
C GLY A 959 -44.19 -61.15 -21.16
N ILE A 960 -45.52 -61.17 -21.32
CA ILE A 960 -46.29 -60.74 -22.49
C ILE A 960 -46.09 -59.27 -22.83
N GLU A 961 -45.94 -58.43 -21.81
CA GLU A 961 -45.72 -56.99 -21.94
C GLU A 961 -44.44 -56.61 -22.70
N ARG A 962 -43.36 -57.41 -22.55
CA ARG A 962 -42.15 -57.36 -23.32
C ARG A 962 -42.34 -57.58 -24.80
N ILE A 963 -43.17 -58.65 -25.12
CA ILE A 963 -43.50 -59.00 -26.49
C ILE A 963 -44.31 -57.89 -27.17
N VAL A 964 -45.35 -57.41 -26.50
CA VAL A 964 -46.23 -56.32 -27.04
C VAL A 964 -45.41 -55.05 -27.29
N SER A 965 -44.45 -54.67 -26.40
CA SER A 965 -43.55 -53.53 -26.58
C SER A 965 -42.64 -53.69 -27.81
N PHE A 966 -42.07 -54.87 -28.04
CA PHE A 966 -41.25 -55.15 -29.23
C PHE A 966 -42.08 -55.08 -30.51
N ILE A 967 -43.29 -55.66 -30.56
CA ILE A 967 -44.17 -55.56 -31.70
C ILE A 967 -44.55 -54.11 -31.98
N GLY A 968 -44.97 -53.36 -30.95
CA GLY A 968 -45.40 -51.96 -31.07
C GLY A 968 -44.29 -51.10 -31.65
N ILE A 969 -43.05 -51.25 -31.14
CA ILE A 969 -41.87 -50.51 -31.63
C ILE A 969 -41.46 -50.92 -33.01
N GLY A 970 -41.48 -52.22 -33.31
CA GLY A 970 -41.20 -52.73 -34.67
C GLY A 970 -42.14 -52.14 -35.70
N VAL A 971 -43.44 -52.12 -35.42
CA VAL A 971 -44.47 -51.51 -36.27
C VAL A 971 -44.22 -49.99 -36.41
N LEU A 972 -43.86 -49.33 -35.33
CA LEU A 972 -43.60 -47.87 -35.34
C LEU A 972 -42.35 -47.53 -36.16
N LEU A 973 -41.26 -48.32 -36.06
CA LEU A 973 -40.06 -48.18 -36.87
C LEU A 973 -40.35 -48.43 -38.35
N LEU A 974 -41.18 -49.40 -38.71
CA LEU A 974 -41.63 -49.65 -40.10
C LEU A 974 -42.44 -48.45 -40.64
N LEU A 975 -43.34 -47.92 -39.84
CA LEU A 975 -44.11 -46.72 -40.20
C LEU A 975 -43.21 -45.49 -40.42
N ILE A 976 -42.21 -45.32 -39.59
CA ILE A 976 -41.21 -44.22 -39.73
C ILE A 976 -40.41 -44.39 -41.02
N GLY A 977 -39.92 -45.59 -41.31
CA GLY A 977 -39.20 -45.89 -42.54
C GLY A 977 -40.03 -45.62 -43.80
N TYR A 978 -41.37 -45.92 -43.77
CA TYR A 978 -42.26 -45.61 -44.84
C TYR A 978 -42.62 -44.15 -45.03
N PHE A 979 -42.95 -43.43 -43.95
CA PHE A 979 -43.41 -42.05 -44.01
C PHE A 979 -42.28 -40.99 -44.00
N SER A 980 -41.05 -41.35 -43.67
CA SER A 980 -39.95 -40.44 -43.49
C SER A 980 -38.63 -40.89 -44.16
N PRO A 981 -38.62 -41.06 -45.53
CA PRO A 981 -37.38 -41.39 -46.23
C PRO A 981 -36.32 -40.27 -46.12
N LEU A 982 -35.05 -40.68 -46.16
CA LEU A 982 -33.91 -39.73 -46.05
C LEU A 982 -34.01 -38.66 -47.15
N PRO A 983 -34.02 -37.33 -46.83
CA PRO A 983 -34.05 -36.27 -47.82
C PRO A 983 -32.84 -36.34 -48.76
N PRO A 984 -32.99 -36.07 -50.08
CA PRO A 984 -31.89 -36.11 -51.06
C PRO A 984 -30.80 -35.08 -50.67
N LYS A 985 -29.55 -35.40 -51.04
CA LYS A 985 -28.43 -34.42 -50.86
C LYS A 985 -28.75 -33.24 -51.76
N ALA A 986 -28.75 -31.99 -51.23
CA ALA A 986 -28.78 -30.78 -52.08
C ALA A 986 -27.60 -30.86 -53.03
N ALA A 987 -27.87 -30.87 -54.36
CA ALA A 987 -26.84 -30.81 -55.37
C ALA A 987 -26.01 -29.55 -55.11
N ALA A 988 -24.69 -29.70 -54.94
CA ALA A 988 -23.80 -28.57 -54.89
C ALA A 988 -24.05 -27.70 -56.12
N GLN A 989 -24.52 -26.50 -55.96
CA GLN A 989 -24.47 -25.49 -57.04
C GLN A 989 -23.01 -25.38 -57.43
N ARG A 990 -22.70 -25.89 -58.65
CA ARG A 990 -21.48 -25.51 -59.35
C ARG A 990 -21.58 -24.03 -59.61
N ASP A 991 -20.77 -23.25 -58.92
CA ASP A 991 -20.42 -21.91 -59.38
C ASP A 991 -19.62 -22.07 -60.68
N ASP A 992 -20.29 -21.86 -61.82
CA ASP A 992 -19.62 -21.64 -63.08
C ASP A 992 -19.00 -20.24 -63.00
N PRO A 993 -17.70 -20.09 -63.25
CA PRO A 993 -17.08 -18.74 -63.32
C PRO A 993 -17.48 -18.10 -64.64
N GLN A 994 -18.22 -16.97 -64.58
CA GLN A 994 -18.23 -15.95 -65.63
C GLN A 994 -17.38 -14.74 -65.26
#